data_da11bb0c836d7a1118f81ed2c8977ac2
#
_entry.id   da11bb0c836d7a1118f81ed2c8977ac2
#
_cell.length_a   1.000
_cell.length_b   1.000
_cell.length_c   1.000
_cell.angle_alpha   90.00
_cell.angle_beta   90.00
_cell.angle_gamma   90.00
#
_symmetry.space_group_name_H-M   'P 1'
#
loop_
_entity.id
_entity.type
_entity.pdbx_description
1 polymer ?
#
loop_
_entity_poly.entity_id
_entity_poly.type
_entity_poly.pdbx_seq_one_letter_code
_entity_poly.pdbx_strand_id
1 'polypeptide(L)'
;MDRENRKFLKKFSVCVAVLFVIVTVVSLCVMNFTPINRLLGGYKEQPLDLSRADGANITYNDDGTITLGEGYSEIEFTGIDARVGSIGFDVDFGESANSGKVYVDFADSTSSYYRTNIAKLTLENGLDNVMTCNFSGEVSRLRLEISLDDYHSATLKGITLNQSISALHIAEIILTYLLIAAAAIIIIYAIANPAGARKKFSDNRVNCARIAAVITAAAMVFSVYLTFTNLQKGWSTTHYSFTSQEGDQITKELVDAFEHHQVNLLEEPDEDLLKMDNPYEYTRRDAEIGAGNFLWDHCLYNGKYYSYYGIGPVIALFLPYHLITGCYFPTGWATLMFALVGIIFLTKIYLAVIDKKFRDLPTNTVLAGLITLQMSSGIMFSAARPLFYELAISGGFMCVTIGAYLLMTSNILWDGKISYVRLGFASFFLGYAVLCRPTLAVYCIAALFFFAGGLKKALDGLEKKQKTRTFFKYAAVALVPLGVIALGQMVYNYLRFDNPLDFGIQYSLTINDFTHSEFHWKYVLINMYAYLLNMPHFTPKTFTHLASSAERFGLNGYMFFDDAGKNLISVGIIYRALPMFAYLFSGKALQRVEKKKRVFPILLIGVTCILMPLAIIFSSWESGYAVRYNADFSWQMVIGALVIAFTLYKSIKSESAKKLVDLIFTVSTVACIYVNMAQLISFTGVEGAFWMNLWR
;
A
#
# COMPACT_ATOMS: atom_id res chain seq x y z
N MET A 1 -47.35 7.06 -5.35
CA MET A 1 -46.09 6.27 -5.32
C MET A 1 -46.45 4.84 -5.65
N ASP A 2 -45.97 4.35 -6.77
CA ASP A 2 -46.27 3.03 -7.31
C ASP A 2 -45.85 1.91 -6.35
N ARG A 3 -46.58 0.78 -6.33
CA ARG A 3 -46.35 -0.37 -5.43
C ARG A 3 -44.91 -0.93 -5.58
N GLU A 4 -44.33 -0.83 -6.75
CA GLU A 4 -42.94 -1.19 -7.02
C GLU A 4 -41.93 -0.25 -6.35
N ASN A 5 -42.19 1.05 -6.37
CA ASN A 5 -41.33 2.05 -5.72
C ASN A 5 -41.36 1.91 -4.19
N ARG A 6 -42.49 1.52 -3.59
CA ARG A 6 -42.58 1.21 -2.14
C ARG A 6 -41.78 -0.04 -1.79
N LYS A 7 -41.83 -1.10 -2.61
CA LYS A 7 -41.02 -2.31 -2.40
C LYS A 7 -39.53 -2.04 -2.55
N PHE A 8 -39.15 -1.19 -3.51
CA PHE A 8 -37.78 -0.75 -3.70
C PHE A 8 -37.28 0.02 -2.48
N LEU A 9 -38.01 1.04 -2.03
CA LEU A 9 -37.65 1.84 -0.86
C LEU A 9 -37.50 0.97 0.42
N LYS A 10 -38.41 0.02 0.63
CA LYS A 10 -38.30 -0.89 1.80
C LYS A 10 -37.05 -1.76 1.73
N LYS A 11 -36.69 -2.33 0.56
CA LYS A 11 -35.45 -3.11 0.38
C LYS A 11 -34.21 -2.24 0.53
N PHE A 12 -34.25 -1.03 -0.02
CA PHE A 12 -33.16 -0.06 0.10
C PHE A 12 -32.95 0.32 1.56
N SER A 13 -34.02 0.65 2.30
CA SER A 13 -33.93 0.98 3.74
C SER A 13 -33.37 -0.17 4.56
N VAL A 14 -33.71 -1.42 4.25
CA VAL A 14 -33.12 -2.59 4.91
C VAL A 14 -31.63 -2.71 4.60
N CYS A 15 -31.22 -2.54 3.33
CA CYS A 15 -29.80 -2.57 2.97
C CYS A 15 -29.01 -1.43 3.65
N VAL A 16 -29.58 -0.23 3.72
CA VAL A 16 -29.00 0.90 4.45
C VAL A 16 -28.87 0.60 5.93
N ALA A 17 -29.90 0.05 6.55
CA ALA A 17 -29.88 -0.33 7.99
C ALA A 17 -28.82 -1.41 8.26
N VAL A 18 -28.71 -2.43 7.39
CA VAL A 18 -27.67 -3.47 7.51
C VAL A 18 -26.28 -2.88 7.34
N LEU A 19 -26.07 -2.02 6.34
CA LEU A 19 -24.79 -1.33 6.14
C LEU A 19 -24.44 -0.46 7.35
N PHE A 20 -25.41 0.26 7.88
CA PHE A 20 -25.26 1.08 9.08
C PHE A 20 -24.85 0.25 10.31
N VAL A 21 -25.48 -0.90 10.53
CA VAL A 21 -25.11 -1.83 11.60
C VAL A 21 -23.68 -2.36 11.39
N ILE A 22 -23.35 -2.78 10.17
CA ILE A 22 -21.99 -3.25 9.85
C ILE A 22 -20.96 -2.15 10.11
N VAL A 23 -21.20 -0.93 9.62
CA VAL A 23 -20.31 0.22 9.84
C VAL A 23 -20.15 0.52 11.32
N THR A 24 -21.25 0.48 12.08
CA THR A 24 -21.22 0.69 13.54
C THR A 24 -20.41 -0.39 14.25
N VAL A 25 -20.66 -1.66 13.94
CA VAL A 25 -19.92 -2.79 14.55
C VAL A 25 -18.44 -2.71 14.20
N VAL A 26 -18.10 -2.43 12.94
CA VAL A 26 -16.71 -2.28 12.52
C VAL A 26 -16.07 -1.07 13.20
N SER A 27 -16.75 0.07 13.26
CA SER A 27 -16.26 1.25 13.97
C SER A 27 -15.96 0.96 15.43
N LEU A 28 -16.88 0.30 16.12
CA LEU A 28 -16.72 -0.05 17.54
C LEU A 28 -15.63 -1.10 17.77
N CYS A 29 -15.66 -2.20 16.99
CA CYS A 29 -14.81 -3.35 17.27
C CYS A 29 -13.42 -3.25 16.67
N VAL A 30 -13.22 -2.44 15.60
CA VAL A 30 -11.97 -2.36 14.87
C VAL A 30 -11.29 -1.01 15.09
N MET A 31 -11.99 0.09 14.83
CA MET A 31 -11.37 1.43 14.85
C MET A 31 -11.13 1.95 16.25
N ASN A 32 -12.03 1.63 17.16
CA ASN A 32 -11.97 2.06 18.55
C ASN A 32 -11.60 0.88 19.48
N PHE A 33 -10.93 -0.14 18.91
CA PHE A 33 -10.56 -1.33 19.69
C PHE A 33 -9.68 -0.98 20.88
N THR A 34 -8.64 -0.19 20.69
CA THR A 34 -7.74 0.21 21.76
C THR A 34 -8.45 1.03 22.85
N PRO A 35 -9.20 2.10 22.53
CA PRO A 35 -10.00 2.81 23.52
C PRO A 35 -11.00 1.92 24.23
N ILE A 36 -11.72 1.04 23.52
CA ILE A 36 -12.70 0.13 24.11
C ILE A 36 -12.01 -0.92 24.99
N ASN A 37 -10.91 -1.50 24.53
CA ASN A 37 -10.14 -2.48 25.30
C ASN A 37 -9.58 -1.87 26.59
N ARG A 38 -9.16 -0.61 26.55
CA ARG A 38 -8.74 0.14 27.75
C ARG A 38 -9.90 0.35 28.71
N LEU A 39 -11.11 0.71 28.22
CA LEU A 39 -12.32 0.80 29.05
C LEU A 39 -12.71 -0.54 29.67
N LEU A 40 -12.51 -1.64 28.98
CA LEU A 40 -12.78 -2.99 29.47
C LEU A 40 -11.71 -3.53 30.42
N GLY A 41 -10.67 -2.74 30.74
CA GLY A 41 -9.62 -3.10 31.69
C GLY A 41 -8.50 -3.97 31.13
N GLY A 42 -8.33 -3.98 29.80
CA GLY A 42 -7.25 -4.72 29.13
C GLY A 42 -5.86 -4.13 29.38
N TYR A 43 -5.77 -2.85 29.74
CA TYR A 43 -4.54 -2.14 30.05
C TYR A 43 -4.65 -1.49 31.44
N LYS A 44 -3.57 -1.54 32.20
CA LYS A 44 -3.50 -0.91 33.51
C LYS A 44 -2.79 0.44 33.40
N GLU A 45 -3.39 1.46 34.01
CA GLU A 45 -2.76 2.77 34.16
C GLU A 45 -1.53 2.64 35.06
N GLN A 46 -0.41 3.17 34.60
CA GLN A 46 0.88 3.08 35.30
C GLN A 46 1.65 4.40 35.12
N PRO A 47 1.76 5.23 36.15
CA PRO A 47 2.65 6.36 36.12
C PRO A 47 4.11 5.85 36.14
N LEU A 48 4.95 6.47 35.29
CA LEU A 48 6.38 6.20 35.29
C LEU A 48 7.07 7.05 36.34
N ASP A 49 7.97 6.44 37.08
CA ASP A 49 8.81 7.12 38.05
C ASP A 49 9.94 7.86 37.31
N LEU A 50 9.81 9.18 37.21
CA LEU A 50 10.76 10.02 36.50
C LEU A 50 12.18 9.96 37.12
N SER A 51 12.31 9.59 38.38
CA SER A 51 13.62 9.41 39.02
C SER A 51 14.41 8.19 38.50
N ARG A 52 13.74 7.28 37.82
CA ARG A 52 14.34 6.11 37.16
C ARG A 52 14.69 6.32 35.71
N ALA A 53 14.37 7.49 35.19
CA ALA A 53 14.71 7.83 33.82
C ALA A 53 16.24 8.01 33.73
N ASP A 54 16.82 7.59 32.63
CA ASP A 54 18.16 8.02 32.20
C ASP A 54 18.01 8.92 30.99
N GLY A 55 18.94 9.82 30.73
CA GLY A 55 18.76 10.67 29.55
C GLY A 55 19.83 11.73 29.36
N ALA A 56 19.74 12.40 28.21
CA ALA A 56 20.61 13.47 27.78
C ALA A 56 19.84 14.80 27.69
N ASN A 57 20.52 15.90 28.02
CA ASN A 57 19.97 17.26 28.01
C ASN A 57 18.73 17.42 28.91
N ILE A 58 18.75 16.79 30.08
CA ILE A 58 17.70 16.86 31.10
C ILE A 58 18.31 17.22 32.47
N THR A 59 17.49 17.86 33.32
CA THR A 59 17.86 18.17 34.70
C THR A 59 16.77 17.66 35.65
N TYR A 60 17.15 16.89 36.66
CA TYR A 60 16.22 16.42 37.69
C TYR A 60 16.02 17.52 38.74
N ASN A 61 14.79 17.83 39.05
CA ASN A 61 14.39 18.79 40.04
C ASN A 61 14.10 18.12 41.40
N ASP A 62 14.24 18.87 42.48
CA ASP A 62 14.00 18.37 43.85
C ASP A 62 12.54 17.97 44.11
N ASP A 63 11.61 18.46 43.29
CA ASP A 63 10.17 18.10 43.34
C ASP A 63 9.82 16.84 42.56
N GLY A 64 10.81 16.16 41.97
CA GLY A 64 10.63 14.94 41.20
C GLY A 64 10.23 15.16 39.74
N THR A 65 10.22 16.40 39.28
CA THR A 65 10.01 16.73 37.85
C THR A 65 11.33 16.72 37.07
N ILE A 66 11.26 16.76 35.75
CA ILE A 66 12.42 16.86 34.85
C ILE A 66 12.31 18.15 34.05
N THR A 67 13.34 18.98 34.11
CA THR A 67 13.50 20.09 33.17
C THR A 67 14.17 19.60 31.89
N LEU A 68 13.51 19.80 30.76
CA LEU A 68 14.00 19.54 29.42
C LEU A 68 14.85 20.73 28.97
N GLY A 69 16.06 20.46 28.47
CA GLY A 69 16.98 21.49 27.97
C GLY A 69 16.54 22.04 26.61
N GLU A 70 17.24 23.10 26.18
CA GLU A 70 17.02 23.71 24.87
C GLU A 70 17.24 22.68 23.73
N GLY A 71 16.37 22.72 22.75
CA GLY A 71 16.46 21.89 21.54
C GLY A 71 16.00 20.47 21.77
N TYR A 72 16.90 19.52 21.85
CA TYR A 72 16.63 18.10 21.84
C TYR A 72 16.99 17.43 23.17
N SER A 73 16.02 16.81 23.81
CA SER A 73 16.21 16.06 25.07
C SER A 73 15.84 14.60 24.87
N GLU A 74 16.61 13.69 25.45
CA GLU A 74 16.35 12.26 25.42
C GLU A 74 16.07 11.74 26.85
N ILE A 75 15.05 10.87 26.98
CA ILE A 75 14.65 10.24 28.24
C ILE A 75 14.42 8.76 27.98
N GLU A 76 15.13 7.90 28.70
CA GLU A 76 15.02 6.45 28.57
C GLU A 76 14.53 5.82 29.87
N PHE A 77 13.58 4.87 29.73
CA PHE A 77 13.10 4.01 30.80
C PHE A 77 13.37 2.55 30.46
N THR A 78 13.92 1.81 31.42
CA THR A 78 14.17 0.38 31.30
C THR A 78 13.39 -0.42 32.35
N GLY A 79 13.11 -1.70 32.07
CA GLY A 79 12.38 -2.56 33.00
C GLY A 79 10.92 -2.19 33.20
N ILE A 80 10.26 -1.74 32.15
CA ILE A 80 8.83 -1.38 32.17
C ILE A 80 7.95 -2.62 32.29
N ASP A 81 8.23 -3.64 31.47
CA ASP A 81 7.57 -4.96 31.44
C ASP A 81 6.02 -4.87 31.47
N ALA A 82 5.47 -4.00 30.66
CA ALA A 82 4.05 -3.72 30.60
C ALA A 82 3.52 -3.64 29.16
N ARG A 83 2.25 -4.00 28.99
CA ARG A 83 1.52 -3.69 27.75
C ARG A 83 1.19 -2.21 27.72
N VAL A 84 1.61 -1.53 26.66
CA VAL A 84 1.39 -0.09 26.49
C VAL A 84 0.40 0.13 25.35
N GLY A 85 -0.73 0.76 25.66
CA GLY A 85 -1.78 1.17 24.74
C GLY A 85 -1.88 2.69 24.58
N SER A 86 -1.27 3.44 25.48
CA SER A 86 -1.08 4.89 25.35
C SER A 86 0.01 5.39 26.27
N ILE A 87 0.53 6.58 25.93
CA ILE A 87 1.48 7.33 26.74
C ILE A 87 0.91 8.74 26.89
N GLY A 88 0.65 9.14 28.13
CA GLY A 88 0.21 10.49 28.47
C GLY A 88 1.39 11.31 29.00
N PHE A 89 1.47 12.55 28.61
CA PHE A 89 2.53 13.48 28.97
C PHE A 89 1.93 14.68 29.71
N ASP A 90 2.40 14.94 30.91
CA ASP A 90 2.12 16.17 31.65
C ASP A 90 3.35 17.08 31.55
N VAL A 91 3.26 18.08 30.67
CA VAL A 91 4.35 19.00 30.35
C VAL A 91 3.88 20.43 30.54
N ASP A 92 4.72 21.22 31.18
CA ASP A 92 4.54 22.66 31.35
C ASP A 92 5.60 23.43 30.56
N PHE A 93 5.17 24.15 29.55
CA PHE A 93 6.03 24.92 28.67
C PHE A 93 6.31 26.35 29.24
N GLY A 94 5.75 26.67 30.40
CA GLY A 94 5.86 28.06 30.94
C GLY A 94 5.17 29.09 30.06
N GLU A 95 5.60 30.35 30.18
CA GLU A 95 4.99 31.44 29.41
C GLU A 95 5.62 31.65 28.01
N SER A 96 6.75 31.02 27.74
CA SER A 96 7.60 31.34 26.58
C SER A 96 7.58 30.34 25.44
N ALA A 97 7.20 29.08 25.67
CA ALA A 97 7.06 28.07 24.63
C ALA A 97 5.64 27.49 24.64
N ASN A 98 5.04 27.29 23.47
CA ASN A 98 3.67 26.81 23.37
C ASN A 98 3.55 25.36 22.92
N SER A 99 4.59 24.77 22.35
CA SER A 99 4.56 23.40 21.83
C SER A 99 5.95 22.76 21.79
N GLY A 100 5.92 21.42 21.70
CA GLY A 100 7.10 20.59 21.49
C GLY A 100 6.70 19.34 20.71
N LYS A 101 7.70 18.57 20.26
CA LYS A 101 7.47 17.30 19.58
C LYS A 101 8.12 16.18 20.37
N VAL A 102 7.38 15.11 20.63
CA VAL A 102 7.92 13.88 21.20
C VAL A 102 7.92 12.78 20.16
N TYR A 103 9.05 12.10 20.06
CA TYR A 103 9.24 10.89 19.28
C TYR A 103 9.43 9.74 20.26
N VAL A 104 8.96 8.55 19.89
CA VAL A 104 8.98 7.37 20.75
C VAL A 104 9.72 6.24 20.07
N ASP A 105 10.72 5.75 20.78
CA ASP A 105 11.42 4.53 20.48
C ASP A 105 11.10 3.50 21.55
N PHE A 106 11.00 2.22 21.20
CA PHE A 106 10.74 1.17 22.16
C PHE A 106 11.35 -0.16 21.76
N ALA A 107 11.60 -1.00 22.77
CA ALA A 107 11.84 -2.42 22.60
C ALA A 107 10.78 -3.20 23.39
N ASP A 108 10.29 -4.29 22.82
CA ASP A 108 9.24 -5.12 23.42
C ASP A 108 9.56 -6.62 23.33
N SER A 109 8.68 -7.46 23.84
CA SER A 109 8.85 -8.92 23.81
C SER A 109 8.89 -9.54 22.40
N THR A 110 8.68 -8.75 21.35
CA THR A 110 8.77 -9.18 19.93
C THR A 110 10.03 -8.67 19.24
N SER A 111 10.77 -7.75 19.86
CA SER A 111 12.04 -7.21 19.36
C SER A 111 12.90 -6.73 20.52
N SER A 112 14.07 -7.32 20.69
CA SER A 112 15.06 -6.91 21.69
C SER A 112 15.77 -5.61 21.34
N TYR A 113 15.70 -5.18 20.09
CA TYR A 113 16.28 -3.94 19.58
C TYR A 113 15.27 -2.80 19.58
N TYR A 114 15.76 -1.57 19.73
CA TYR A 114 14.92 -0.39 19.61
C TYR A 114 14.32 -0.29 18.20
N ARG A 115 13.03 -0.07 18.17
CA ARG A 115 12.32 0.42 17.00
C ARG A 115 12.21 1.91 17.14
N THR A 116 12.86 2.63 16.23
CA THR A 116 13.04 4.07 16.29
C THR A 116 11.99 4.86 15.52
N ASN A 117 11.70 6.08 15.96
CA ASN A 117 10.74 7.00 15.34
C ASN A 117 9.35 6.40 15.09
N ILE A 118 8.89 5.54 15.98
CA ILE A 118 7.70 4.72 15.80
C ILE A 118 6.42 5.52 16.02
N ALA A 119 6.45 6.49 16.92
CA ALA A 119 5.32 7.34 17.22
C ALA A 119 5.78 8.79 17.44
N LYS A 120 4.90 9.72 17.07
CA LYS A 120 5.12 11.15 17.20
C LYS A 120 3.89 11.83 17.73
N LEU A 121 4.06 12.72 18.70
CA LEU A 121 3.01 13.59 19.22
C LEU A 121 3.52 15.03 19.26
N THR A 122 2.68 15.98 18.87
CA THR A 122 2.91 17.39 19.20
C THR A 122 2.33 17.64 20.58
N LEU A 123 3.18 18.04 21.51
CA LEU A 123 2.82 18.44 22.85
C LEU A 123 2.39 19.92 22.82
N GLU A 124 1.26 20.22 23.41
CA GLU A 124 0.73 21.60 23.47
C GLU A 124 0.33 21.93 24.91
N ASN A 125 0.55 23.19 25.30
CA ASN A 125 0.21 23.65 26.65
C ASN A 125 -1.32 23.65 26.85
N GLY A 126 -1.78 23.10 27.97
CA GLY A 126 -3.20 23.07 28.33
C GLY A 126 -4.07 22.06 27.56
N LEU A 127 -3.47 21.17 26.77
CA LEU A 127 -4.16 20.05 26.11
C LEU A 127 -3.82 18.72 26.76
N ASP A 128 -4.73 17.74 26.58
CA ASP A 128 -4.47 16.35 26.94
C ASP A 128 -3.44 15.74 25.97
N ASN A 129 -2.17 15.79 26.34
CA ASN A 129 -1.07 15.25 25.55
C ASN A 129 -1.02 13.73 25.68
N VAL A 130 -1.95 13.02 25.07
CA VAL A 130 -2.02 11.55 25.10
C VAL A 130 -1.79 10.97 23.73
N MET A 131 -0.77 10.16 23.61
CA MET A 131 -0.47 9.38 22.41
C MET A 131 -1.04 7.97 22.55
N THR A 132 -1.87 7.54 21.61
CA THR A 132 -2.36 6.17 21.55
C THR A 132 -1.32 5.28 20.87
N CYS A 133 -0.93 4.22 21.55
CA CYS A 133 0.01 3.21 21.08
C CYS A 133 -0.65 1.83 21.06
N ASN A 134 -0.14 0.94 20.24
CA ASN A 134 -0.56 -0.46 20.22
C ASN A 134 0.64 -1.35 19.91
N PHE A 135 1.57 -1.44 20.84
CA PHE A 135 2.79 -2.20 20.67
C PHE A 135 2.51 -3.71 20.61
N SER A 136 3.36 -4.45 19.88
CA SER A 136 3.17 -5.89 19.62
C SER A 136 3.27 -6.75 20.85
N GLY A 137 4.17 -6.39 21.77
CA GLY A 137 4.50 -7.12 22.96
C GLY A 137 4.41 -6.29 24.22
N GLU A 138 4.91 -6.85 25.30
CA GLU A 138 5.18 -6.12 26.54
C GLU A 138 6.44 -5.30 26.35
N VAL A 139 6.32 -3.99 26.57
CA VAL A 139 7.42 -3.03 26.40
C VAL A 139 8.40 -3.22 27.55
N SER A 140 9.65 -3.47 27.22
CA SER A 140 10.75 -3.61 28.21
C SER A 140 11.55 -2.34 28.33
N ARG A 141 11.70 -1.58 27.24
CA ARG A 141 12.43 -0.31 27.20
C ARG A 141 11.68 0.71 26.37
N LEU A 142 11.67 1.95 26.84
CA LEU A 142 11.01 3.09 26.18
C LEU A 142 11.99 4.26 26.17
N ARG A 143 12.24 4.82 25.01
CA ARG A 143 13.03 6.04 24.84
C ARG A 143 12.17 7.12 24.21
N LEU A 144 12.22 8.28 24.79
CA LEU A 144 11.45 9.45 24.39
C LEU A 144 12.43 10.54 23.97
N GLU A 145 12.30 10.99 22.75
CA GLU A 145 13.07 12.08 22.19
C GLU A 145 12.16 13.30 22.07
N ILE A 146 12.42 14.34 22.87
CA ILE A 146 11.58 15.53 22.96
C ILE A 146 12.32 16.72 22.36
N SER A 147 11.75 17.30 21.30
CA SER A 147 12.24 18.51 20.66
C SER A 147 11.32 19.67 20.97
N LEU A 148 11.84 20.75 21.51
CA LEU A 148 11.12 22.01 21.76
C LEU A 148 11.21 22.91 20.53
N ASP A 149 10.09 23.54 20.13
CA ASP A 149 10.02 24.30 18.87
C ASP A 149 10.78 25.64 18.91
N ASP A 150 11.07 26.25 20.08
CA ASP A 150 11.65 27.61 20.19
C ASP A 150 12.78 27.75 21.23
N TYR A 151 13.81 26.95 21.21
CA TYR A 151 15.01 27.08 22.07
C TYR A 151 14.71 27.37 23.57
N HIS A 152 13.55 26.94 24.06
CA HIS A 152 13.12 27.17 25.45
C HIS A 152 13.14 25.85 26.22
N SER A 153 13.27 25.96 27.53
CA SER A 153 13.14 24.84 28.44
C SER A 153 11.66 24.56 28.76
N ALA A 154 11.30 23.33 29.00
CA ALA A 154 9.99 22.91 29.48
C ALA A 154 10.12 21.98 30.68
N THR A 155 9.10 21.92 31.54
CA THR A 155 9.09 21.03 32.70
C THR A 155 8.18 19.85 32.44
N LEU A 156 8.74 18.65 32.41
CA LEU A 156 8.01 17.39 32.37
C LEU A 156 7.62 16.99 33.78
N LYS A 157 6.30 17.07 34.09
CA LYS A 157 5.74 16.80 35.41
C LYS A 157 5.40 15.32 35.61
N GLY A 158 5.10 14.60 34.52
CA GLY A 158 4.76 13.19 34.60
C GLY A 158 4.62 12.52 33.24
N ILE A 159 4.82 11.21 33.26
CA ILE A 159 4.51 10.34 32.13
C ILE A 159 3.64 9.20 32.67
N THR A 160 2.49 8.97 32.04
CA THR A 160 1.57 7.92 32.45
C THR A 160 1.31 6.96 31.30
N LEU A 161 1.66 5.70 31.48
CA LEU A 161 1.29 4.64 30.56
C LEU A 161 -0.19 4.27 30.75
N ASN A 162 -0.88 4.03 29.64
CA ASN A 162 -2.27 3.57 29.63
C ASN A 162 -3.25 4.52 30.33
N GLN A 163 -3.05 5.83 30.21
CA GLN A 163 -3.96 6.83 30.74
C GLN A 163 -5.40 6.56 30.32
N SER A 164 -6.35 6.64 31.25
CA SER A 164 -7.76 6.33 31.01
C SER A 164 -8.43 7.32 30.05
N ILE A 165 -9.32 6.82 29.18
CA ILE A 165 -10.11 7.65 28.25
C ILE A 165 -11.54 7.73 28.76
N SER A 166 -12.14 8.93 28.71
CA SER A 166 -13.53 9.10 29.15
C SER A 166 -14.52 8.39 28.22
N ALA A 167 -15.55 7.76 28.78
CA ALA A 167 -16.63 7.14 28.02
C ALA A 167 -17.38 8.16 27.13
N LEU A 168 -17.40 9.44 27.53
CA LEU A 168 -18.02 10.52 26.78
C LEU A 168 -17.30 10.76 25.44
N HIS A 169 -15.98 10.76 25.43
CA HIS A 169 -15.17 10.93 24.23
C HIS A 169 -15.40 9.78 23.22
N ILE A 170 -15.54 8.56 23.69
CA ILE A 170 -15.90 7.42 22.84
C ILE A 170 -17.29 7.59 22.23
N ALA A 171 -18.28 8.05 23.03
CA ALA A 171 -19.62 8.31 22.52
C ALA A 171 -19.63 9.41 21.44
N GLU A 172 -18.85 10.47 21.59
CA GLU A 172 -18.69 11.53 20.58
C GLU A 172 -18.10 11.01 19.28
N ILE A 173 -17.06 10.19 19.34
CA ILE A 173 -16.44 9.55 18.17
C ILE A 173 -17.51 8.72 17.43
N ILE A 174 -18.23 7.85 18.13
CA ILE A 174 -19.25 6.99 17.55
C ILE A 174 -20.35 7.83 16.89
N LEU A 175 -20.88 8.83 17.58
CA LEU A 175 -21.95 9.70 17.06
C LEU A 175 -21.51 10.44 15.79
N THR A 176 -20.28 10.95 15.76
CA THR A 176 -19.73 11.65 14.60
C THR A 176 -19.71 10.74 13.37
N TYR A 177 -19.24 9.50 13.51
CA TYR A 177 -19.23 8.54 12.37
C TYR A 177 -20.63 8.16 11.91
N LEU A 178 -21.56 7.99 12.83
CA LEU A 178 -22.95 7.68 12.49
C LEU A 178 -23.60 8.82 11.69
N LEU A 179 -23.35 10.07 12.07
CA LEU A 179 -23.85 11.25 11.36
C LEU A 179 -23.24 11.39 9.96
N ILE A 180 -21.93 11.17 9.83
CA ILE A 180 -21.24 11.22 8.53
C ILE A 180 -21.78 10.12 7.59
N ALA A 181 -21.93 8.90 8.08
CA ALA A 181 -22.48 7.79 7.30
C ALA A 181 -23.93 8.07 6.86
N ALA A 182 -24.76 8.60 7.74
CA ALA A 182 -26.13 8.97 7.42
C ALA A 182 -26.20 10.08 6.36
N ALA A 183 -25.38 11.14 6.50
CA ALA A 183 -25.32 12.23 5.53
C ALA A 183 -24.83 11.74 4.16
N ALA A 184 -23.78 10.92 4.10
CA ALA A 184 -23.29 10.34 2.86
C ALA A 184 -24.35 9.49 2.17
N ILE A 185 -25.08 8.65 2.90
CA ILE A 185 -26.17 7.82 2.36
C ILE A 185 -27.29 8.69 1.77
N ILE A 186 -27.70 9.79 2.44
CA ILE A 186 -28.73 10.72 1.97
C ILE A 186 -28.27 11.42 0.69
N ILE A 187 -27.05 11.93 0.63
CA ILE A 187 -26.49 12.63 -0.54
C ILE A 187 -26.42 11.68 -1.72
N ILE A 188 -25.92 10.46 -1.50
CA ILE A 188 -25.81 9.44 -2.53
C ILE A 188 -27.18 9.04 -3.08
N TYR A 189 -28.19 8.90 -2.19
CA TYR A 189 -29.56 8.63 -2.60
C TYR A 189 -30.13 9.76 -3.47
N ALA A 190 -29.87 11.01 -3.14
CA ALA A 190 -30.32 12.18 -3.89
C ALA A 190 -29.68 12.26 -5.30
N ILE A 191 -28.41 11.84 -5.43
CA ILE A 191 -27.67 11.86 -6.70
C ILE A 191 -28.00 10.65 -7.58
N ALA A 192 -28.28 9.49 -6.98
CA ALA A 192 -28.35 8.19 -7.67
C ALA A 192 -29.72 7.84 -8.26
N ASN A 193 -30.66 8.79 -8.43
CA ASN A 193 -31.96 8.49 -9.02
C ASN A 193 -31.84 8.40 -10.56
N PRO A 194 -31.47 7.25 -11.15
CA PRO A 194 -31.13 7.16 -12.56
C PRO A 194 -32.39 6.96 -13.39
N ALA A 195 -32.83 8.00 -14.05
CA ALA A 195 -33.78 7.92 -15.15
C ALA A 195 -33.14 7.40 -16.47
N GLY A 196 -32.03 6.69 -16.41
CA GLY A 196 -31.28 6.26 -17.59
C GLY A 196 -31.63 4.85 -18.10
N ALA A 197 -31.83 4.73 -19.41
CA ALA A 197 -32.02 3.46 -20.10
C ALA A 197 -30.81 2.50 -19.86
N ARG A 198 -31.06 1.30 -19.38
CA ARG A 198 -30.08 0.24 -19.15
C ARG A 198 -29.71 -0.44 -20.45
N LYS A 199 -28.94 0.22 -21.29
CA LYS A 199 -28.39 -0.40 -22.49
C LYS A 199 -27.38 -1.49 -22.07
N LYS A 200 -27.54 -2.70 -22.65
CA LYS A 200 -26.57 -3.79 -22.42
C LYS A 200 -25.22 -3.41 -23.01
N PHE A 201 -24.15 -3.89 -22.40
CA PHE A 201 -22.81 -3.71 -22.93
C PHE A 201 -22.67 -4.27 -24.35
N SER A 202 -23.26 -5.43 -24.66
CA SER A 202 -23.28 -6.02 -26.01
C SER A 202 -23.79 -5.06 -27.07
N ASP A 203 -24.87 -4.34 -26.77
CA ASP A 203 -25.58 -3.49 -27.72
C ASP A 203 -24.90 -2.13 -27.88
N ASN A 204 -24.01 -1.79 -26.98
CA ASN A 204 -23.35 -0.49 -26.87
C ASN A 204 -21.82 -0.57 -26.76
N ARG A 205 -21.25 -1.69 -27.21
CA ARG A 205 -19.83 -2.04 -27.03
C ARG A 205 -18.88 -0.94 -27.50
N VAL A 206 -19.14 -0.33 -28.67
CA VAL A 206 -18.29 0.73 -29.24
C VAL A 206 -18.30 1.96 -28.35
N ASN A 207 -19.50 2.40 -27.90
CA ASN A 207 -19.60 3.55 -27.02
C ASN A 207 -19.02 3.25 -25.63
N CYS A 208 -19.21 2.04 -25.10
CA CYS A 208 -18.58 1.63 -23.86
C CYS A 208 -17.05 1.67 -23.97
N ALA A 209 -16.49 1.20 -25.08
CA ALA A 209 -15.05 1.26 -25.31
C ALA A 209 -14.54 2.71 -25.41
N ARG A 210 -15.31 3.61 -26.08
CA ARG A 210 -14.97 5.04 -26.14
C ARG A 210 -15.04 5.69 -24.76
N ILE A 211 -16.09 5.44 -23.98
CA ILE A 211 -16.23 5.99 -22.62
C ILE A 211 -15.13 5.43 -21.72
N ALA A 212 -14.83 4.13 -21.82
CA ALA A 212 -13.71 3.54 -21.09
C ALA A 212 -12.36 4.17 -21.47
N ALA A 213 -12.15 4.48 -22.75
CA ALA A 213 -10.95 5.20 -23.19
C ALA A 213 -10.90 6.62 -22.62
N VAL A 214 -12.02 7.33 -22.53
CA VAL A 214 -12.10 8.66 -21.90
C VAL A 214 -11.81 8.59 -20.40
N ILE A 215 -12.36 7.60 -19.69
CA ILE A 215 -12.11 7.39 -18.27
C ILE A 215 -10.61 7.09 -18.04
N THR A 216 -10.04 6.21 -18.87
CA THR A 216 -8.60 5.91 -18.80
C THR A 216 -7.76 7.14 -19.10
N ALA A 217 -8.10 7.93 -20.11
CA ALA A 217 -7.42 9.17 -20.43
C ALA A 217 -7.53 10.19 -19.26
N ALA A 218 -8.69 10.32 -18.64
CA ALA A 218 -8.85 11.16 -17.45
C ALA A 218 -7.99 10.70 -16.28
N ALA A 219 -7.91 9.39 -16.01
CA ALA A 219 -7.03 8.83 -15.00
C ALA A 219 -5.55 9.10 -15.33
N MET A 220 -5.17 9.04 -16.61
CA MET A 220 -3.81 9.37 -17.08
C MET A 220 -3.48 10.84 -16.86
N VAL A 221 -4.36 11.74 -17.30
CA VAL A 221 -4.20 13.20 -17.11
C VAL A 221 -4.10 13.55 -15.63
N PHE A 222 -4.90 12.91 -14.80
CA PHE A 222 -4.85 13.08 -13.36
C PHE A 222 -3.51 12.60 -12.77
N SER A 223 -3.01 11.45 -13.23
CA SER A 223 -1.67 10.96 -12.81
C SER A 223 -0.56 11.91 -13.23
N VAL A 224 -0.61 12.46 -14.45
CA VAL A 224 0.34 13.49 -14.92
C VAL A 224 0.28 14.74 -14.04
N TYR A 225 -0.91 15.21 -13.73
CA TYR A 225 -1.11 16.37 -12.87
C TYR A 225 -0.48 16.15 -11.46
N LEU A 226 -0.72 14.99 -10.86
CA LEU A 226 -0.14 14.66 -9.56
C LEU A 226 1.39 14.60 -9.61
N THR A 227 1.96 13.94 -10.63
CA THR A 227 3.40 13.87 -10.80
C THR A 227 4.01 15.27 -10.96
N PHE A 228 3.40 16.10 -11.81
CA PHE A 228 3.90 17.44 -12.07
C PHE A 228 3.84 18.35 -10.83
N THR A 229 2.74 18.31 -10.07
CA THR A 229 2.63 19.08 -8.82
C THR A 229 3.64 18.66 -7.76
N ASN A 230 3.99 17.39 -7.70
CA ASN A 230 5.00 16.90 -6.75
C ASN A 230 6.42 17.23 -7.21
N LEU A 231 6.72 17.18 -8.50
CA LEU A 231 7.99 17.63 -9.03
C LEU A 231 8.25 19.12 -8.75
N GLN A 232 7.21 19.96 -8.88
CA GLN A 232 7.33 21.39 -8.56
C GLN A 232 7.56 21.70 -7.08
N LYS A 233 7.15 20.81 -6.18
CA LYS A 233 7.33 21.00 -4.73
C LYS A 233 8.74 20.67 -4.22
N GLY A 234 9.67 20.33 -5.08
CA GLY A 234 11.04 20.01 -4.71
C GLY A 234 11.17 18.74 -3.84
N TRP A 235 10.24 17.82 -3.98
CA TRP A 235 10.14 16.62 -3.16
C TRP A 235 11.22 15.59 -3.43
N SER A 236 12.20 15.88 -4.24
CA SER A 236 13.18 14.90 -4.58
C SER A 236 14.49 15.52 -5.01
N THR A 237 15.52 14.78 -4.78
CA THR A 237 16.76 14.82 -5.53
C THR A 237 16.55 14.48 -7.02
N THR A 238 15.29 14.36 -7.48
CA THR A 238 14.97 14.02 -8.86
C THR A 238 14.98 15.25 -9.74
N HIS A 239 15.73 15.18 -10.82
CA HIS A 239 15.67 16.16 -11.91
C HIS A 239 14.50 15.81 -12.85
N TYR A 240 14.04 16.79 -13.63
CA TYR A 240 12.98 16.63 -14.62
C TYR A 240 13.42 16.99 -16.04
N SER A 241 14.67 17.38 -16.22
CA SER A 241 15.25 17.66 -17.52
C SER A 241 15.74 16.37 -18.20
N PHE A 242 15.38 16.18 -19.44
CA PHE A 242 15.89 15.08 -20.27
C PHE A 242 17.33 15.25 -20.72
N THR A 243 17.90 16.41 -20.52
CA THR A 243 19.29 16.74 -20.91
C THR A 243 20.20 16.91 -19.69
N SER A 244 19.76 16.52 -18.50
CA SER A 244 20.57 16.60 -17.28
C SER A 244 21.69 15.57 -17.30
N GLN A 245 22.86 16.01 -16.89
CA GLN A 245 24.05 15.16 -16.66
C GLN A 245 24.24 14.82 -15.17
N GLU A 246 23.40 15.37 -14.29
CA GLU A 246 23.51 15.10 -12.85
C GLU A 246 22.82 13.79 -12.45
N GLY A 247 21.68 13.49 -13.06
CA GLY A 247 20.93 12.27 -12.78
C GLY A 247 20.30 12.21 -11.37
N ASP A 248 19.50 11.20 -11.15
CA ASP A 248 18.90 10.90 -9.84
C ASP A 248 19.71 9.82 -9.14
N GLN A 249 19.94 9.96 -7.84
CA GLN A 249 20.89 9.20 -7.03
C GLN A 249 20.97 7.71 -7.40
N ILE A 250 19.95 6.92 -7.13
CA ILE A 250 20.03 5.46 -7.28
C ILE A 250 20.05 5.01 -8.75
N THR A 251 19.27 5.64 -9.61
CA THR A 251 19.26 5.27 -11.03
C THR A 251 20.55 5.65 -11.73
N LYS A 252 21.13 6.81 -11.38
CA LYS A 252 22.45 7.25 -11.85
C LYS A 252 23.53 6.29 -11.38
N GLU A 253 23.61 6.01 -10.10
CA GLU A 253 24.64 5.16 -9.50
C GLU A 253 24.68 3.76 -10.12
N LEU A 254 23.49 3.18 -10.41
CA LEU A 254 23.42 1.89 -11.12
C LEU A 254 23.83 1.98 -12.58
N VAL A 255 23.49 3.06 -13.29
CA VAL A 255 23.95 3.29 -14.67
C VAL A 255 25.46 3.41 -14.70
N ASP A 256 26.04 4.24 -13.83
CA ASP A 256 27.48 4.47 -13.75
C ASP A 256 28.23 3.16 -13.41
N ALA A 257 27.73 2.38 -12.46
CA ALA A 257 28.32 1.08 -12.12
C ALA A 257 28.32 0.10 -13.30
N PHE A 258 27.21 0.02 -14.04
CA PHE A 258 27.10 -0.88 -15.19
C PHE A 258 27.99 -0.44 -16.38
N GLU A 259 28.17 0.88 -16.58
CA GLU A 259 29.10 1.39 -17.58
C GLU A 259 30.56 1.07 -17.20
N HIS A 260 30.89 1.01 -15.92
CA HIS A 260 32.19 0.56 -15.43
C HIS A 260 32.30 -0.97 -15.28
N HIS A 261 31.35 -1.72 -15.85
CA HIS A 261 31.33 -3.19 -15.85
C HIS A 261 31.36 -3.84 -14.47
N GLN A 262 30.79 -3.18 -13.46
CA GLN A 262 30.68 -3.69 -12.08
C GLN A 262 29.25 -3.67 -11.56
N VAL A 263 29.00 -4.42 -10.47
CA VAL A 263 27.70 -4.53 -9.82
C VAL A 263 27.62 -3.79 -8.50
N ASN A 264 28.76 -3.48 -7.88
CA ASN A 264 28.86 -2.55 -6.75
C ASN A 264 28.87 -1.11 -7.26
N LEU A 265 28.40 -0.18 -6.44
CA LEU A 265 28.43 1.24 -6.76
C LEU A 265 29.87 1.76 -6.82
N LEU A 266 30.06 2.92 -7.46
CA LEU A 266 31.37 3.56 -7.57
C LEU A 266 31.78 4.25 -6.27
N GLU A 267 30.81 4.66 -5.46
CA GLU A 267 31.02 5.27 -4.16
C GLU A 267 31.64 4.27 -3.20
N GLU A 268 32.68 4.70 -2.48
CA GLU A 268 33.35 3.88 -1.49
C GLU A 268 32.80 4.22 -0.08
N PRO A 269 32.57 3.22 0.78
CA PRO A 269 32.14 3.46 2.15
C PRO A 269 33.21 4.16 2.96
N ASP A 270 32.79 5.03 3.87
CA ASP A 270 33.67 5.68 4.83
C ASP A 270 34.44 4.66 5.67
N GLU A 271 35.73 4.95 5.97
CA GLU A 271 36.56 4.04 6.75
C GLU A 271 36.02 3.82 8.18
N ASP A 272 35.40 4.82 8.77
CA ASP A 272 34.86 4.69 10.13
C ASP A 272 33.55 3.87 10.12
N LEU A 273 32.74 3.96 9.06
CA LEU A 273 31.61 3.05 8.86
C LEU A 273 32.04 1.59 8.76
N LEU A 274 33.19 1.32 8.10
CA LEU A 274 33.74 -0.03 7.96
C LEU A 274 34.35 -0.58 9.27
N LYS A 275 34.68 0.28 10.22
CA LYS A 275 35.23 -0.10 11.53
C LYS A 275 34.13 -0.38 12.58
N MET A 276 32.88 0.01 12.30
CA MET A 276 31.76 -0.25 13.21
C MET A 276 31.52 -1.74 13.40
N ASP A 277 31.24 -2.15 14.64
CA ASP A 277 30.84 -3.53 14.95
C ASP A 277 29.50 -3.89 14.27
N ASN A 278 28.56 -2.95 14.27
CA ASN A 278 27.27 -3.08 13.60
C ASN A 278 26.91 -1.78 12.87
N PRO A 279 27.22 -1.66 11.56
CA PRO A 279 26.88 -0.48 10.77
C PRO A 279 25.39 -0.38 10.42
N TYR A 280 24.59 -1.42 10.69
CA TYR A 280 23.16 -1.46 10.38
C TYR A 280 22.29 -0.84 11.46
N GLU A 281 22.80 -0.67 12.68
CA GLU A 281 22.09 0.01 13.76
C GLU A 281 22.08 1.52 13.54
N TYR A 282 20.90 2.06 13.22
CA TYR A 282 20.72 3.46 12.78
C TYR A 282 21.25 4.47 13.80
N THR A 283 20.85 4.37 15.05
CA THR A 283 21.17 5.36 16.09
C THR A 283 22.68 5.47 16.31
N ARG A 284 23.39 4.32 16.35
CA ARG A 284 24.85 4.32 16.50
C ARG A 284 25.54 4.85 15.25
N ARG A 285 25.08 4.41 14.07
CA ARG A 285 25.61 4.89 12.78
C ARG A 285 25.48 6.40 12.65
N ASP A 286 24.30 6.94 12.99
CA ASP A 286 24.05 8.38 12.89
C ASP A 286 24.88 9.17 13.90
N ALA A 287 25.07 8.66 15.13
CA ALA A 287 25.88 9.27 16.16
C ALA A 287 27.40 9.22 15.89
N GLU A 288 27.91 8.09 15.36
CA GLU A 288 29.35 7.88 15.16
C GLU A 288 29.85 8.42 13.82
N ILE A 289 29.04 8.27 12.76
CA ILE A 289 29.44 8.62 11.38
C ILE A 289 28.82 9.95 10.93
N GLY A 290 27.60 10.24 11.39
CA GLY A 290 26.81 11.42 10.96
C GLY A 290 25.99 11.16 9.69
N ALA A 291 24.80 11.73 9.66
CA ALA A 291 23.75 11.50 8.63
C ALA A 291 24.14 11.90 7.20
N GLY A 292 25.28 12.33 6.86
CA GLY A 292 25.70 12.71 5.51
C GLY A 292 26.89 11.91 4.98
N ASN A 293 27.47 11.05 5.82
CA ASN A 293 28.72 10.37 5.51
C ASN A 293 28.53 8.91 5.12
N PHE A 294 27.30 8.49 4.85
CA PHE A 294 27.00 7.18 4.28
C PHE A 294 25.83 7.26 3.30
N LEU A 295 25.75 6.31 2.40
CA LEU A 295 24.65 6.21 1.44
C LEU A 295 23.40 5.63 2.13
N TRP A 296 22.44 6.52 2.40
CA TRP A 296 21.16 6.13 2.95
C TRP A 296 20.40 5.18 2.03
N ASP A 297 19.78 4.15 2.60
CA ASP A 297 18.95 3.19 1.86
C ASP A 297 19.71 2.37 0.79
N HIS A 298 21.02 2.21 0.97
CA HIS A 298 21.88 1.34 0.17
C HIS A 298 22.36 0.14 0.99
N CYS A 299 22.72 -0.93 0.31
CA CYS A 299 23.31 -2.10 0.98
C CYS A 299 24.81 -1.88 1.19
N LEU A 300 25.27 -2.18 2.39
CA LEU A 300 26.69 -2.34 2.68
C LEU A 300 26.99 -3.83 2.82
N TYR A 301 27.82 -4.39 1.94
CA TYR A 301 28.20 -5.80 2.01
C TYR A 301 29.65 -5.97 1.57
N ASN A 302 30.42 -6.71 2.39
CA ASN A 302 31.88 -6.95 2.14
C ASN A 302 32.65 -5.67 1.80
N GLY A 303 32.38 -4.57 2.53
CA GLY A 303 33.08 -3.30 2.36
C GLY A 303 32.77 -2.53 1.09
N LYS A 304 31.65 -2.81 0.43
CA LYS A 304 31.19 -2.13 -0.78
C LYS A 304 29.72 -1.77 -0.70
N TYR A 305 29.34 -0.68 -1.36
CA TYR A 305 27.94 -0.32 -1.53
C TYR A 305 27.29 -1.03 -2.71
N TYR A 306 26.04 -1.43 -2.51
CA TYR A 306 25.18 -2.01 -3.54
C TYR A 306 23.78 -1.41 -3.46
N SER A 307 23.10 -1.39 -4.59
CA SER A 307 21.67 -1.11 -4.61
C SER A 307 20.86 -2.39 -4.44
N TYR A 308 19.85 -2.42 -3.54
CA TYR A 308 18.88 -3.52 -3.46
C TYR A 308 17.63 -3.28 -4.31
N TYR A 309 17.55 -2.09 -4.92
CA TYR A 309 16.43 -1.76 -5.80
C TYR A 309 16.45 -2.60 -7.08
N GLY A 310 15.24 -2.79 -7.65
CA GLY A 310 15.10 -3.59 -8.85
C GLY A 310 15.79 -2.97 -10.06
N ILE A 311 16.62 -3.75 -10.72
CA ILE A 311 17.38 -3.32 -11.92
C ILE A 311 16.55 -3.23 -13.19
N GLY A 312 15.30 -3.76 -13.18
CA GLY A 312 14.44 -3.81 -14.36
C GLY A 312 14.28 -2.45 -15.05
N PRO A 313 13.83 -1.40 -14.36
CA PRO A 313 13.71 -0.06 -14.94
C PRO A 313 15.05 0.46 -15.50
N VAL A 314 16.15 0.23 -14.80
CA VAL A 314 17.49 0.69 -15.20
C VAL A 314 17.91 0.06 -16.53
N ILE A 315 17.82 -1.27 -16.63
CA ILE A 315 18.17 -2.00 -17.86
C ILE A 315 17.23 -1.65 -19.03
N ALA A 316 15.93 -1.44 -18.76
CA ALA A 316 14.96 -1.19 -19.82
C ALA A 316 15.03 0.24 -20.39
N LEU A 317 15.38 1.22 -19.57
CA LEU A 317 15.23 2.63 -19.92
C LEU A 317 16.47 3.48 -19.60
N PHE A 318 16.94 3.48 -18.36
CA PHE A 318 17.95 4.46 -17.94
C PHE A 318 19.32 4.21 -18.58
N LEU A 319 19.82 2.99 -18.52
CA LEU A 319 21.10 2.63 -19.12
C LEU A 319 21.10 2.80 -20.67
N PRO A 320 20.11 2.28 -21.44
CA PRO A 320 20.06 2.55 -22.87
C PRO A 320 19.95 4.03 -23.22
N TYR A 321 19.21 4.81 -22.43
CA TYR A 321 19.06 6.24 -22.65
C TYR A 321 20.40 6.96 -22.46
N HIS A 322 21.10 6.67 -21.36
CA HIS A 322 22.40 7.26 -21.05
C HIS A 322 23.45 6.90 -22.11
N LEU A 323 23.57 5.64 -22.53
CA LEU A 323 24.47 5.17 -23.58
C LEU A 323 24.24 5.88 -24.92
N ILE A 324 23.00 6.29 -25.21
CA ILE A 324 22.67 6.94 -26.48
C ILE A 324 22.85 8.46 -26.41
N THR A 325 22.50 9.09 -25.29
CA THR A 325 22.39 10.55 -25.18
C THR A 325 23.47 11.20 -24.32
N GLY A 326 24.18 10.44 -23.49
CA GLY A 326 25.09 10.96 -22.46
C GLY A 326 24.37 11.69 -21.32
N CYS A 327 23.03 11.59 -21.23
CA CYS A 327 22.21 12.25 -20.22
C CYS A 327 21.44 11.22 -19.41
N TYR A 328 21.02 11.60 -18.18
CA TYR A 328 20.20 10.72 -17.32
C TYR A 328 18.71 10.95 -17.55
N PHE A 329 17.97 9.86 -17.71
CA PHE A 329 16.50 9.92 -17.84
C PHE A 329 15.86 10.33 -16.50
N PRO A 330 14.89 11.26 -16.49
CA PRO A 330 14.25 11.69 -15.24
C PRO A 330 13.40 10.59 -14.62
N THR A 331 13.65 10.21 -13.37
CA THR A 331 12.94 9.15 -12.63
C THR A 331 11.45 9.42 -12.53
N GLY A 332 11.05 10.68 -12.30
CA GLY A 332 9.64 11.05 -12.22
C GLY A 332 8.85 10.76 -13.49
N TRP A 333 9.42 11.08 -14.66
CA TRP A 333 8.80 10.79 -15.96
C TRP A 333 8.77 9.28 -16.27
N ALA A 334 9.82 8.55 -15.87
CA ALA A 334 9.85 7.10 -16.02
C ALA A 334 8.76 6.43 -15.19
N THR A 335 8.63 6.82 -13.93
CA THR A 335 7.57 6.35 -13.00
C THR A 335 6.18 6.59 -13.58
N LEU A 336 5.94 7.79 -14.06
CA LEU A 336 4.68 8.15 -14.71
C LEU A 336 4.40 7.32 -15.96
N MET A 337 5.38 7.21 -16.85
CA MET A 337 5.25 6.43 -18.09
C MET A 337 4.88 4.97 -17.82
N PHE A 338 5.55 4.33 -16.86
CA PHE A 338 5.26 2.95 -16.49
C PHE A 338 3.85 2.82 -15.86
N ALA A 339 3.46 3.75 -14.99
CA ALA A 339 2.12 3.77 -14.39
C ALA A 339 1.03 3.90 -15.46
N LEU A 340 1.21 4.81 -16.44
CA LEU A 340 0.24 5.04 -17.51
C LEU A 340 0.06 3.81 -18.40
N VAL A 341 1.17 3.17 -18.80
CA VAL A 341 1.12 1.92 -19.58
C VAL A 341 0.41 0.84 -18.77
N GLY A 342 0.71 0.73 -17.49
CA GLY A 342 0.06 -0.22 -16.60
C GLY A 342 -1.46 -0.02 -16.49
N ILE A 343 -1.93 1.22 -16.35
CA ILE A 343 -3.38 1.56 -16.33
C ILE A 343 -4.06 1.15 -17.65
N ILE A 344 -3.41 1.40 -18.80
CA ILE A 344 -3.94 1.02 -20.12
C ILE A 344 -4.14 -0.51 -20.17
N PHE A 345 -3.15 -1.29 -19.73
CA PHE A 345 -3.24 -2.74 -19.75
C PHE A 345 -4.23 -3.27 -18.71
N LEU A 346 -4.33 -2.65 -17.54
CA LEU A 346 -5.36 -2.96 -16.54
C LEU A 346 -6.76 -2.78 -17.12
N THR A 347 -6.99 -1.67 -17.82
CA THR A 347 -8.26 -1.42 -18.54
C THR A 347 -8.55 -2.50 -19.59
N LYS A 348 -7.54 -2.88 -20.36
CA LYS A 348 -7.67 -3.97 -21.36
C LYS A 348 -7.98 -5.32 -20.71
N ILE A 349 -7.38 -5.65 -19.57
CA ILE A 349 -7.70 -6.87 -18.80
C ILE A 349 -9.18 -6.84 -18.40
N TYR A 350 -9.64 -5.76 -17.80
CA TYR A 350 -11.03 -5.62 -17.35
C TYR A 350 -12.02 -5.78 -18.51
N LEU A 351 -11.85 -5.02 -19.59
CA LEU A 351 -12.74 -5.10 -20.75
C LEU A 351 -12.73 -6.47 -21.42
N ALA A 352 -11.58 -7.17 -21.42
CA ALA A 352 -11.51 -8.53 -21.94
C ALA A 352 -12.29 -9.54 -21.07
N VAL A 353 -12.29 -9.38 -19.75
CA VAL A 353 -13.13 -10.17 -18.82
C VAL A 353 -14.61 -9.90 -19.09
N ILE A 354 -15.02 -8.63 -19.22
CA ILE A 354 -16.39 -8.24 -19.52
C ILE A 354 -16.84 -8.82 -20.87
N ASP A 355 -16.03 -8.66 -21.90
CA ASP A 355 -16.35 -9.17 -23.24
C ASP A 355 -16.49 -10.70 -23.29
N LYS A 356 -15.73 -11.42 -22.48
CA LYS A 356 -15.79 -12.89 -22.45
C LYS A 356 -16.94 -13.46 -21.61
N LYS A 357 -17.32 -12.81 -20.51
CA LYS A 357 -18.23 -13.39 -19.50
C LYS A 357 -19.47 -12.56 -19.18
N PHE A 358 -19.46 -11.27 -19.44
CA PHE A 358 -20.43 -10.33 -18.88
C PHE A 358 -21.01 -9.34 -19.90
N ARG A 359 -21.16 -9.76 -21.17
CA ARG A 359 -21.68 -8.90 -22.27
C ARG A 359 -23.07 -8.35 -22.04
N ASP A 360 -23.89 -9.06 -21.24
CA ASP A 360 -25.27 -8.68 -20.97
C ASP A 360 -25.45 -7.68 -19.81
N LEU A 361 -24.35 -7.27 -19.16
CA LEU A 361 -24.41 -6.29 -18.08
C LEU A 361 -24.80 -4.91 -18.62
N PRO A 362 -25.47 -4.09 -17.78
CA PRO A 362 -25.71 -2.69 -18.11
C PRO A 362 -24.39 -1.94 -18.29
N THR A 363 -24.34 -1.06 -19.27
CA THR A 363 -23.15 -0.21 -19.55
C THR A 363 -22.68 0.54 -18.32
N ASN A 364 -23.62 1.13 -17.55
CA ASN A 364 -23.28 1.90 -16.34
C ASN A 364 -22.60 1.04 -15.27
N THR A 365 -23.07 -0.20 -15.08
CA THR A 365 -22.46 -1.15 -14.12
C THR A 365 -21.03 -1.53 -14.55
N VAL A 366 -20.81 -1.72 -15.86
CA VAL A 366 -19.49 -1.98 -16.42
C VAL A 366 -18.55 -0.79 -16.18
N LEU A 367 -19.02 0.44 -16.46
CA LEU A 367 -18.23 1.66 -16.27
C LEU A 367 -17.95 1.94 -14.79
N ALA A 368 -18.92 1.73 -13.91
CA ALA A 368 -18.74 1.84 -12.47
C ALA A 368 -17.66 0.88 -11.95
N GLY A 369 -17.68 -0.38 -12.42
CA GLY A 369 -16.63 -1.35 -12.10
C GLY A 369 -15.25 -0.94 -12.60
N LEU A 370 -15.15 -0.34 -13.80
CA LEU A 370 -13.89 0.16 -14.35
C LEU A 370 -13.32 1.31 -13.50
N ILE A 371 -14.14 2.29 -13.15
CA ILE A 371 -13.73 3.42 -12.31
C ILE A 371 -13.25 2.90 -10.94
N THR A 372 -14.04 2.01 -10.32
CA THR A 372 -13.66 1.39 -9.05
C THR A 372 -12.30 0.69 -9.15
N LEU A 373 -12.07 -0.08 -10.22
CA LEU A 373 -10.81 -0.79 -10.44
C LEU A 373 -9.62 0.15 -10.61
N GLN A 374 -9.75 1.19 -11.44
CA GLN A 374 -8.67 2.15 -11.67
C GLN A 374 -8.34 2.93 -10.40
N MET A 375 -9.34 3.45 -9.70
CA MET A 375 -9.15 4.24 -8.48
C MET A 375 -8.55 3.43 -7.32
N SER A 376 -8.97 2.18 -7.16
CA SER A 376 -8.49 1.32 -6.06
C SER A 376 -7.24 0.51 -6.38
N SER A 377 -6.69 0.61 -7.60
CA SER A 377 -5.49 -0.14 -8.01
C SER A 377 -4.23 0.19 -7.20
N GLY A 378 -4.17 1.35 -6.56
CA GLY A 378 -3.02 1.82 -5.81
C GLY A 378 -1.95 2.52 -6.64
N ILE A 379 -1.96 2.41 -7.97
CA ILE A 379 -0.91 2.96 -8.83
C ILE A 379 -0.85 4.51 -8.81
N MET A 380 -1.96 5.16 -8.48
CA MET A 380 -2.02 6.62 -8.36
C MET A 380 -1.10 7.16 -7.27
N PHE A 381 -0.84 6.39 -6.22
CA PHE A 381 0.09 6.79 -5.15
C PHE A 381 1.53 6.84 -5.66
N SER A 382 1.91 5.90 -6.53
CA SER A 382 3.23 5.92 -7.17
C SER A 382 3.39 7.12 -8.12
N ALA A 383 2.34 7.45 -8.88
CA ALA A 383 2.37 8.64 -9.74
C ALA A 383 2.41 9.95 -8.93
N ALA A 384 1.79 9.96 -7.75
CA ALA A 384 1.73 11.13 -6.87
C ALA A 384 3.05 11.45 -6.16
N ARG A 385 3.90 10.43 -5.93
CA ARG A 385 5.21 10.58 -5.30
C ARG A 385 6.27 9.85 -6.14
N PRO A 386 6.70 10.41 -7.26
CA PRO A 386 7.50 9.71 -8.26
C PRO A 386 8.98 9.61 -7.87
N LEU A 387 9.29 8.92 -6.78
CA LEU A 387 10.63 8.62 -6.34
C LEU A 387 11.10 7.27 -6.91
N PHE A 388 12.35 6.91 -6.62
CA PHE A 388 12.93 5.64 -7.07
C PHE A 388 12.22 4.39 -6.49
N TYR A 389 11.63 4.47 -5.30
CA TYR A 389 10.78 3.40 -4.75
C TYR A 389 9.55 3.15 -5.62
N GLU A 390 8.90 4.22 -6.03
CA GLU A 390 7.71 4.20 -6.87
C GLU A 390 8.04 3.83 -8.31
N LEU A 391 9.28 4.08 -8.75
CA LEU A 391 9.79 3.63 -10.05
C LEU A 391 9.74 2.10 -10.16
N ALA A 392 10.28 1.39 -9.17
CA ALA A 392 10.27 -0.07 -9.13
C ALA A 392 8.84 -0.63 -9.10
N ILE A 393 7.93 0.01 -8.34
CA ILE A 393 6.52 -0.38 -8.25
C ILE A 393 5.81 -0.16 -9.57
N SER A 394 5.97 1.01 -10.19
CA SER A 394 5.32 1.34 -11.47
C SER A 394 5.83 0.45 -12.61
N GLY A 395 7.13 0.16 -12.65
CA GLY A 395 7.72 -0.78 -13.59
C GLY A 395 7.19 -2.21 -13.40
N GLY A 396 7.12 -2.67 -12.15
CA GLY A 396 6.54 -3.96 -11.80
C GLY A 396 5.05 -4.05 -12.18
N PHE A 397 4.25 -3.04 -11.83
CA PHE A 397 2.83 -2.95 -12.18
C PHE A 397 2.61 -2.98 -13.70
N MET A 398 3.40 -2.23 -14.46
CA MET A 398 3.38 -2.28 -15.93
C MET A 398 3.62 -3.70 -16.44
N CYS A 399 4.68 -4.33 -15.98
CA CYS A 399 5.08 -5.66 -16.45
C CYS A 399 4.04 -6.73 -16.10
N VAL A 400 3.49 -6.73 -14.86
CA VAL A 400 2.47 -7.72 -14.48
C VAL A 400 1.16 -7.51 -15.21
N THR A 401 0.74 -6.27 -15.47
CA THR A 401 -0.50 -6.00 -16.22
C THR A 401 -0.36 -6.34 -17.70
N ILE A 402 0.78 -6.05 -18.34
CA ILE A 402 1.07 -6.51 -19.70
C ILE A 402 1.10 -8.03 -19.76
N GLY A 403 1.86 -8.67 -18.86
CA GLY A 403 1.99 -10.12 -18.79
C GLY A 403 0.64 -10.83 -18.58
N ALA A 404 -0.17 -10.36 -17.62
CA ALA A 404 -1.51 -10.90 -17.35
C ALA A 404 -2.46 -10.72 -18.55
N TYR A 405 -2.45 -9.56 -19.22
CA TYR A 405 -3.24 -9.33 -20.42
C TYR A 405 -2.85 -10.29 -21.55
N LEU A 406 -1.55 -10.44 -21.81
CA LEU A 406 -1.03 -11.32 -22.84
C LEU A 406 -1.32 -12.79 -22.52
N LEU A 407 -1.16 -13.20 -21.24
CA LEU A 407 -1.51 -14.52 -20.76
C LEU A 407 -2.99 -14.82 -21.00
N MET A 408 -3.87 -13.89 -20.61
CA MET A 408 -5.31 -14.05 -20.78
C MET A 408 -5.70 -14.11 -22.26
N THR A 409 -5.08 -13.30 -23.11
CA THR A 409 -5.39 -13.24 -24.55
C THR A 409 -4.62 -14.28 -25.39
N SER A 410 -3.69 -15.03 -24.79
CA SER A 410 -3.01 -16.17 -25.44
C SER A 410 -3.93 -17.37 -25.67
N ASN A 411 -5.12 -17.37 -25.11
CA ASN A 411 -6.12 -18.44 -25.13
C ASN A 411 -5.70 -19.73 -24.40
N ILE A 412 -4.70 -19.72 -23.53
CA ILE A 412 -4.41 -20.89 -22.68
C ILE A 412 -5.50 -21.09 -21.62
N LEU A 413 -6.15 -20.00 -21.17
CA LEU A 413 -7.21 -20.02 -20.16
C LEU A 413 -8.63 -20.11 -20.75
N TRP A 414 -8.79 -19.85 -22.05
CA TRP A 414 -10.09 -19.76 -22.74
C TRP A 414 -10.12 -20.65 -23.96
N ASP A 415 -11.32 -20.91 -24.47
CA ASP A 415 -11.47 -21.62 -25.75
C ASP A 415 -10.84 -20.85 -26.90
N GLY A 416 -10.31 -21.55 -27.89
CA GLY A 416 -9.65 -20.98 -29.06
C GLY A 416 -8.22 -21.49 -29.25
N LYS A 417 -7.62 -21.16 -30.40
CA LYS A 417 -6.26 -21.55 -30.76
C LYS A 417 -5.24 -20.79 -29.89
N ILE A 418 -4.29 -21.50 -29.31
CA ILE A 418 -3.23 -20.92 -28.48
C ILE A 418 -2.31 -20.04 -29.33
N SER A 419 -2.10 -18.80 -28.89
CA SER A 419 -1.13 -17.88 -29.46
C SER A 419 0.21 -18.01 -28.74
N TYR A 420 1.16 -18.69 -29.34
CA TYR A 420 2.51 -18.88 -28.80
C TYR A 420 3.27 -17.55 -28.63
N VAL A 421 3.07 -16.61 -29.56
CA VAL A 421 3.69 -15.28 -29.46
C VAL A 421 3.24 -14.56 -28.19
N ARG A 422 1.92 -14.49 -27.93
CA ARG A 422 1.41 -13.87 -26.72
C ARG A 422 1.83 -14.61 -25.45
N LEU A 423 1.92 -15.93 -25.51
CA LEU A 423 2.39 -16.76 -24.40
C LEU A 423 3.86 -16.47 -24.07
N GLY A 424 4.73 -16.37 -25.07
CA GLY A 424 6.14 -16.07 -24.88
C GLY A 424 6.36 -14.66 -24.29
N PHE A 425 5.67 -13.67 -24.84
CA PHE A 425 5.72 -12.31 -24.26
C PHE A 425 5.10 -12.22 -22.86
N ALA A 426 4.04 -13.00 -22.57
CA ALA A 426 3.50 -13.09 -21.21
C ALA A 426 4.54 -13.64 -20.23
N SER A 427 5.23 -14.71 -20.59
CA SER A 427 6.33 -15.29 -19.82
C SER A 427 7.45 -14.29 -19.60
N PHE A 428 7.86 -13.56 -20.65
CA PHE A 428 8.87 -12.52 -20.56
C PHE A 428 8.50 -11.39 -19.57
N PHE A 429 7.32 -10.78 -19.74
CA PHE A 429 6.92 -9.65 -18.91
C PHE A 429 6.68 -10.04 -17.45
N LEU A 430 6.13 -11.24 -17.18
CA LEU A 430 5.97 -11.73 -15.82
C LEU A 430 7.33 -12.00 -15.16
N GLY A 431 8.30 -12.57 -15.89
CA GLY A 431 9.67 -12.71 -15.40
C GLY A 431 10.33 -11.34 -15.18
N TYR A 432 10.17 -10.42 -16.11
CA TYR A 432 10.76 -9.09 -16.03
C TYR A 432 10.23 -8.26 -14.83
N ALA A 433 9.00 -8.52 -14.42
CA ALA A 433 8.45 -7.90 -13.21
C ALA A 433 9.29 -8.19 -11.95
N VAL A 434 9.93 -9.36 -11.88
CA VAL A 434 10.81 -9.73 -10.75
C VAL A 434 12.08 -8.87 -10.73
N LEU A 435 12.60 -8.47 -11.90
CA LEU A 435 13.71 -7.51 -11.99
C LEU A 435 13.34 -6.12 -11.47
N CYS A 436 12.04 -5.77 -11.51
CA CYS A 436 11.55 -4.53 -10.92
C CYS A 436 11.35 -4.70 -9.40
N ARG A 437 10.70 -5.80 -8.97
CA ARG A 437 10.42 -6.10 -7.56
C ARG A 437 10.42 -7.60 -7.29
N PRO A 438 11.26 -8.10 -6.37
CA PRO A 438 11.35 -9.53 -6.05
C PRO A 438 10.03 -10.13 -5.58
N THR A 439 9.20 -9.38 -4.85
CA THR A 439 7.88 -9.81 -4.35
C THR A 439 6.93 -10.23 -5.47
N LEU A 440 7.12 -9.73 -6.69
CA LEU A 440 6.32 -10.09 -7.86
C LEU A 440 6.64 -11.48 -8.43
N ALA A 441 7.63 -12.20 -7.88
CA ALA A 441 7.86 -13.62 -8.19
C ALA A 441 6.61 -14.50 -7.95
N VAL A 442 5.72 -14.08 -7.06
CA VAL A 442 4.42 -14.73 -6.82
C VAL A 442 3.60 -14.84 -8.11
N TYR A 443 3.69 -13.84 -9.01
CA TYR A 443 3.03 -13.88 -10.32
C TYR A 443 3.62 -14.95 -11.24
N CYS A 444 4.92 -15.14 -11.19
CA CYS A 444 5.59 -16.19 -11.95
C CYS A 444 5.16 -17.58 -11.48
N ILE A 445 5.11 -17.78 -10.15
CA ILE A 445 4.64 -19.04 -9.54
C ILE A 445 3.20 -19.33 -9.98
N ALA A 446 2.31 -18.35 -9.93
CA ALA A 446 0.94 -18.52 -10.40
C ALA A 446 0.87 -18.81 -11.91
N ALA A 447 1.71 -18.16 -12.73
CA ALA A 447 1.76 -18.39 -14.16
C ALA A 447 2.16 -19.83 -14.51
N LEU A 448 3.06 -20.45 -13.73
CA LEU A 448 3.44 -21.85 -13.92
C LEU A 448 2.23 -22.80 -13.83
N PHE A 449 1.30 -22.58 -12.91
CA PHE A 449 0.05 -23.36 -12.84
C PHE A 449 -0.80 -23.19 -14.09
N PHE A 450 -0.90 -21.97 -14.61
CA PHE A 450 -1.65 -21.71 -15.84
C PHE A 450 -0.94 -22.27 -17.07
N PHE A 451 0.39 -22.24 -17.11
CA PHE A 451 1.17 -22.87 -18.18
C PHE A 451 0.95 -24.39 -18.19
N ALA A 452 0.92 -25.03 -17.02
CA ALA A 452 0.62 -26.47 -16.93
C ALA A 452 -0.79 -26.80 -17.45
N GLY A 453 -1.80 -25.99 -17.08
CA GLY A 453 -3.16 -26.13 -17.61
C GLY A 453 -3.24 -25.90 -19.13
N GLY A 454 -2.54 -24.87 -19.64
CA GLY A 454 -2.43 -24.60 -21.07
C GLY A 454 -1.71 -25.67 -21.85
N LEU A 455 -0.69 -26.30 -21.25
CA LEU A 455 0.01 -27.44 -21.84
C LEU A 455 -0.95 -28.65 -22.05
N LYS A 456 -1.73 -28.98 -21.02
CA LYS A 456 -2.76 -30.03 -21.14
C LYS A 456 -3.68 -29.75 -22.34
N LYS A 457 -4.17 -28.53 -22.46
CA LYS A 457 -5.00 -28.09 -23.59
C LYS A 457 -4.24 -28.19 -24.93
N ALA A 458 -2.97 -27.79 -24.98
CA ALA A 458 -2.15 -27.83 -26.19
C ALA A 458 -1.91 -29.25 -26.70
N LEU A 459 -1.91 -30.23 -25.79
CA LEU A 459 -1.66 -31.67 -26.13
C LEU A 459 -2.94 -32.46 -26.37
N ASP A 460 -4.10 -31.87 -26.07
CA ASP A 460 -5.37 -32.58 -26.19
C ASP A 460 -5.68 -32.93 -27.65
N GLY A 461 -6.16 -34.16 -27.88
CA GLY A 461 -6.53 -34.68 -29.21
C GLY A 461 -5.37 -34.93 -30.18
N LEU A 462 -4.09 -34.75 -29.79
CA LEU A 462 -2.93 -34.96 -30.67
C LEU A 462 -2.42 -36.41 -30.62
N GLU A 463 -1.86 -36.89 -31.74
CA GLU A 463 -1.13 -38.17 -31.83
C GLU A 463 0.22 -38.10 -31.08
N LYS A 464 0.79 -39.23 -30.66
CA LYS A 464 2.00 -39.34 -29.84
C LYS A 464 3.20 -38.52 -30.39
N LYS A 465 3.49 -38.60 -31.68
CA LYS A 465 4.59 -37.87 -32.32
C LYS A 465 4.36 -36.33 -32.32
N GLN A 466 3.12 -35.93 -32.56
CA GLN A 466 2.73 -34.53 -32.52
C GLN A 466 2.73 -33.99 -31.08
N LYS A 467 2.33 -34.79 -30.08
CA LYS A 467 2.40 -34.43 -28.66
C LYS A 467 3.81 -34.05 -28.23
N THR A 468 4.80 -34.86 -28.56
CA THR A 468 6.20 -34.59 -28.20
C THR A 468 6.70 -33.25 -28.78
N ARG A 469 6.47 -33.02 -30.08
CA ARG A 469 6.85 -31.76 -30.73
C ARG A 469 6.14 -30.56 -30.13
N THR A 470 4.85 -30.68 -29.85
CA THR A 470 4.04 -29.61 -29.26
C THR A 470 4.43 -29.36 -27.82
N PHE A 471 4.77 -30.38 -27.05
CA PHE A 471 5.28 -30.27 -25.68
C PHE A 471 6.54 -29.42 -25.63
N PHE A 472 7.57 -29.76 -26.38
CA PHE A 472 8.83 -29.00 -26.38
C PHE A 472 8.64 -27.57 -26.88
N LYS A 473 7.86 -27.37 -27.95
CA LYS A 473 7.53 -26.05 -28.46
C LYS A 473 6.81 -25.19 -27.39
N TYR A 474 5.80 -25.76 -26.73
CA TYR A 474 5.02 -25.08 -25.72
C TYR A 474 5.88 -24.76 -24.49
N ALA A 475 6.62 -25.75 -23.99
CA ALA A 475 7.50 -25.58 -22.84
C ALA A 475 8.59 -24.53 -23.10
N ALA A 476 9.21 -24.57 -24.26
CA ALA A 476 10.22 -23.56 -24.63
C ALA A 476 9.62 -22.14 -24.63
N VAL A 477 8.46 -21.94 -25.26
CA VAL A 477 7.83 -20.62 -25.32
C VAL A 477 7.34 -20.14 -23.94
N ALA A 478 6.81 -21.04 -23.10
CA ALA A 478 6.27 -20.71 -21.80
C ALA A 478 7.36 -20.52 -20.73
N LEU A 479 8.46 -21.25 -20.79
CA LEU A 479 9.44 -21.30 -19.68
C LEU A 479 10.76 -20.62 -20.00
N VAL A 480 11.23 -20.64 -21.26
CA VAL A 480 12.57 -20.09 -21.57
C VAL A 480 12.66 -18.57 -21.29
N PRO A 481 11.69 -17.71 -21.69
CA PRO A 481 11.81 -16.30 -21.41
C PRO A 481 11.88 -15.99 -19.91
N LEU A 482 11.02 -16.63 -19.11
CA LEU A 482 11.02 -16.50 -17.66
C LEU A 482 12.30 -17.07 -17.04
N GLY A 483 12.75 -18.23 -17.52
CA GLY A 483 13.96 -18.91 -17.01
C GLY A 483 15.23 -18.13 -17.26
N VAL A 484 15.37 -17.51 -18.45
CA VAL A 484 16.54 -16.64 -18.77
C VAL A 484 16.58 -15.44 -17.83
N ILE A 485 15.44 -14.79 -17.59
CA ILE A 485 15.37 -13.64 -16.67
C ILE A 485 15.68 -14.07 -15.24
N ALA A 486 15.11 -15.19 -14.78
CA ALA A 486 15.36 -15.72 -13.44
C ALA A 486 16.86 -16.06 -13.25
N LEU A 487 17.49 -16.71 -14.23
CA LEU A 487 18.93 -16.97 -14.19
C LEU A 487 19.74 -15.68 -14.15
N GLY A 488 19.40 -14.69 -14.99
CA GLY A 488 20.06 -13.38 -14.98
C GLY A 488 20.00 -12.71 -13.61
N GLN A 489 18.82 -12.73 -12.97
CA GLN A 489 18.66 -12.20 -11.62
C GLN A 489 19.46 -12.99 -10.58
N MET A 490 19.48 -14.32 -10.67
CA MET A 490 20.26 -15.17 -9.76
C MET A 490 21.76 -14.91 -9.90
N VAL A 491 22.27 -14.74 -11.12
CA VAL A 491 23.67 -14.36 -11.37
C VAL A 491 23.96 -12.98 -10.77
N TYR A 492 23.10 -12.00 -11.02
CA TYR A 492 23.24 -10.66 -10.47
C TYR A 492 23.24 -10.64 -8.94
N ASN A 493 22.38 -11.43 -8.31
CA ASN A 493 22.36 -11.58 -6.85
C ASN A 493 23.65 -12.21 -6.32
N TYR A 494 24.12 -13.29 -6.98
CA TYR A 494 25.35 -13.96 -6.62
C TYR A 494 26.58 -13.06 -6.70
N LEU A 495 26.65 -12.24 -7.74
CA LEU A 495 27.76 -11.28 -7.92
C LEU A 495 27.78 -10.17 -6.87
N ARG A 496 26.64 -9.88 -6.23
CA ARG A 496 26.52 -8.85 -5.17
C ARG A 496 26.71 -9.41 -3.78
N PHE A 497 26.06 -10.55 -3.50
CA PHE A 497 25.84 -11.06 -2.13
C PHE A 497 26.27 -12.52 -1.94
N ASP A 498 27.03 -13.08 -2.85
CA ASP A 498 27.53 -14.48 -2.81
C ASP A 498 26.42 -15.54 -2.71
N ASN A 499 25.17 -15.13 -2.90
CA ASN A 499 23.99 -15.98 -2.81
C ASN A 499 22.99 -15.65 -3.93
N PRO A 500 22.64 -16.61 -4.82
CA PRO A 500 21.73 -16.35 -5.95
C PRO A 500 20.29 -16.00 -5.54
N LEU A 501 19.88 -16.29 -4.32
CA LEU A 501 18.54 -16.01 -3.79
C LEU A 501 18.48 -14.80 -2.83
N ASP A 502 19.60 -14.17 -2.57
CA ASP A 502 19.66 -12.98 -1.71
C ASP A 502 19.48 -11.70 -2.53
N PHE A 503 18.49 -10.90 -2.14
CA PHE A 503 18.20 -9.61 -2.78
C PHE A 503 18.79 -8.41 -2.03
N GLY A 504 19.46 -8.64 -0.91
CA GLY A 504 20.27 -7.67 -0.20
C GLY A 504 19.55 -6.78 0.80
N ILE A 505 18.23 -6.87 0.96
CA ILE A 505 17.47 -5.99 1.85
C ILE A 505 17.99 -5.99 3.28
N GLN A 506 18.48 -7.12 3.76
CA GLN A 506 19.04 -7.28 5.10
C GLN A 506 20.32 -6.46 5.33
N TYR A 507 21.04 -6.09 4.28
CA TYR A 507 22.26 -5.29 4.36
C TYR A 507 22.01 -3.80 4.15
N SER A 508 20.75 -3.37 4.12
CA SER A 508 20.41 -1.97 3.83
C SER A 508 20.64 -1.05 5.03
N LEU A 509 21.28 0.08 4.78
CA LEU A 509 21.54 1.13 5.77
C LEU A 509 20.30 2.03 5.90
N THR A 510 19.28 1.53 6.58
CA THR A 510 18.02 2.24 6.84
C THR A 510 17.84 2.54 8.32
N ILE A 511 16.63 2.94 8.72
CA ILE A 511 16.25 3.14 10.13
C ILE A 511 16.28 1.80 10.88
N ASN A 512 15.93 0.69 10.22
CA ASN A 512 15.82 -0.61 10.87
C ASN A 512 17.03 -1.49 10.58
N ASP A 513 17.54 -2.16 11.58
CA ASP A 513 18.55 -3.19 11.43
C ASP A 513 17.90 -4.51 11.01
N PHE A 514 17.87 -4.76 9.71
CA PHE A 514 17.31 -5.99 9.15
C PHE A 514 18.20 -7.22 9.34
N THR A 515 19.46 -7.07 9.77
CA THR A 515 20.33 -8.21 10.08
C THR A 515 19.90 -8.90 11.37
N HIS A 516 19.21 -8.18 12.25
CA HIS A 516 18.67 -8.65 13.52
C HIS A 516 17.13 -8.75 13.52
N SER A 517 16.51 -8.80 12.35
CA SER A 517 15.06 -8.85 12.22
C SER A 517 14.50 -10.19 12.69
N GLU A 518 13.57 -10.15 13.62
CA GLU A 518 12.90 -11.31 14.20
C GLU A 518 11.49 -11.46 13.67
N PHE A 519 11.19 -12.59 13.02
CA PHE A 519 9.85 -12.87 12.51
C PHE A 519 8.86 -13.08 13.65
N HIS A 520 7.73 -12.33 13.59
CA HIS A 520 6.62 -12.54 14.49
C HIS A 520 5.28 -12.47 13.76
N TRP A 521 4.37 -13.41 14.02
CA TRP A 521 3.06 -13.49 13.38
C TRP A 521 2.20 -12.24 13.58
N LYS A 522 2.39 -11.50 14.67
CA LYS A 522 1.67 -10.24 14.91
C LYS A 522 1.90 -9.23 13.79
N TYR A 523 3.10 -9.14 13.22
CA TYR A 523 3.40 -8.24 12.11
C TYR A 523 2.59 -8.59 10.86
N VAL A 524 2.49 -9.88 10.55
CA VAL A 524 1.66 -10.35 9.44
C VAL A 524 0.20 -9.98 9.64
N LEU A 525 -0.33 -10.22 10.85
CA LEU A 525 -1.74 -9.93 11.16
C LEU A 525 -2.05 -8.44 11.09
N ILE A 526 -1.16 -7.58 11.58
CA ILE A 526 -1.33 -6.13 11.49
C ILE A 526 -1.24 -5.65 10.04
N ASN A 527 -0.31 -6.18 9.25
CA ASN A 527 -0.27 -5.88 7.82
C ASN A 527 -1.54 -6.31 7.09
N MET A 528 -2.01 -7.53 7.35
CA MET A 528 -3.29 -8.00 6.80
C MET A 528 -4.43 -7.05 7.18
N TYR A 529 -4.50 -6.64 8.45
CA TYR A 529 -5.48 -5.66 8.89
C TYR A 529 -5.36 -4.32 8.16
N ALA A 530 -4.15 -3.76 8.10
CA ALA A 530 -3.88 -2.46 7.51
C ALA A 530 -4.23 -2.41 6.01
N TYR A 531 -3.84 -3.44 5.25
CA TYR A 531 -4.12 -3.52 3.82
C TYR A 531 -5.57 -3.90 3.49
N LEU A 532 -6.21 -4.74 4.30
CA LEU A 532 -7.51 -5.32 3.96
C LEU A 532 -8.68 -4.63 4.65
N LEU A 533 -8.57 -4.31 5.94
CA LEU A 533 -9.70 -4.04 6.82
C LEU A 533 -9.66 -2.67 7.50
N ASN A 534 -8.52 -1.97 7.51
CA ASN A 534 -8.44 -0.69 8.21
C ASN A 534 -9.38 0.34 7.62
N MET A 535 -10.27 0.89 8.45
CA MET A 535 -11.32 1.81 8.02
C MET A 535 -10.76 3.23 7.83
N PRO A 536 -11.23 3.98 6.81
CA PRO A 536 -10.83 5.37 6.64
C PRO A 536 -11.26 6.22 7.83
N HIS A 537 -10.33 7.05 8.30
CA HIS A 537 -10.55 7.92 9.44
C HIS A 537 -10.34 9.37 9.03
N PHE A 538 -11.44 10.10 8.96
CA PHE A 538 -11.42 11.50 8.53
C PHE A 538 -11.14 12.42 9.71
N THR A 539 -10.30 13.45 9.50
CA THR A 539 -10.10 14.47 10.51
C THR A 539 -11.38 15.31 10.70
N PRO A 540 -11.73 15.67 11.93
CA PRO A 540 -12.96 16.43 12.16
C PRO A 540 -13.00 17.80 11.46
N LYS A 541 -11.83 18.41 11.22
CA LYS A 541 -11.71 19.74 10.60
C LYS A 541 -11.91 19.74 9.09
N THR A 542 -11.56 18.62 8.42
CA THR A 542 -11.63 18.54 6.96
C THR A 542 -12.02 17.13 6.55
N PHE A 543 -13.19 16.95 5.95
CA PHE A 543 -13.64 15.65 5.43
C PHE A 543 -12.81 15.12 4.25
N THR A 544 -11.81 15.86 3.81
CA THR A 544 -10.90 15.49 2.71
C THR A 544 -9.57 14.93 3.20
N HIS A 545 -9.25 15.08 4.48
CA HIS A 545 -8.01 14.55 5.06
C HIS A 545 -8.29 13.38 5.96
N LEU A 546 -7.47 12.33 5.81
CA LEU A 546 -7.45 11.19 6.69
C LEU A 546 -6.41 11.42 7.78
N ALA A 547 -6.79 11.17 9.02
CA ALA A 547 -5.85 11.12 10.11
C ALA A 547 -4.89 9.94 9.94
N SER A 548 -3.66 10.08 10.39
CA SER A 548 -2.70 8.99 10.42
C SER A 548 -3.28 7.81 11.21
N SER A 549 -3.23 6.63 10.62
CA SER A 549 -3.63 5.41 11.31
C SER A 549 -2.69 5.10 12.48
N ALA A 550 -1.45 5.52 12.36
CA ALA A 550 -0.42 5.34 13.34
C ALA A 550 -0.72 6.10 14.64
N GLU A 551 -0.94 7.41 14.56
CA GLU A 551 -1.23 8.25 15.72
C GLU A 551 -2.50 7.81 16.43
N ARG A 552 -3.51 7.41 15.66
CA ARG A 552 -4.82 7.12 16.22
C ARG A 552 -4.98 5.72 16.76
N PHE A 553 -4.38 4.71 16.12
CA PHE A 553 -4.52 3.30 16.51
C PHE A 553 -3.28 2.74 17.19
N GLY A 554 -2.22 3.54 17.30
CA GLY A 554 -0.94 3.10 17.82
C GLY A 554 -0.34 1.95 17.01
N LEU A 555 -0.59 1.92 15.70
CA LEU A 555 -0.07 0.86 14.83
C LEU A 555 1.42 1.01 14.54
N ASN A 556 2.03 2.12 14.91
CA ASN A 556 3.44 2.41 14.67
C ASN A 556 4.37 1.33 15.21
N GLY A 557 4.06 0.79 16.38
CA GLY A 557 4.84 -0.26 16.98
C GLY A 557 4.90 -1.57 16.21
N TYR A 558 4.05 -1.74 15.21
CA TYR A 558 3.99 -2.95 14.40
C TYR A 558 4.54 -2.77 12.99
N MET A 559 4.80 -1.55 12.60
CA MET A 559 5.15 -1.20 11.25
C MET A 559 6.42 -0.38 11.25
N PHE A 560 7.35 -0.71 10.38
CA PHE A 560 8.57 0.05 10.18
C PHE A 560 8.29 1.17 9.21
N PHE A 561 8.13 2.39 9.71
CA PHE A 561 7.83 3.51 8.86
C PHE A 561 8.79 4.65 8.99
N ASP A 562 9.05 5.23 7.83
CA ASP A 562 9.67 6.50 7.74
C ASP A 562 8.87 7.59 8.48
N ASP A 563 9.56 8.53 8.98
CA ASP A 563 9.23 9.60 9.91
C ASP A 563 8.11 10.54 9.48
N ALA A 564 7.64 10.48 8.27
CA ALA A 564 6.76 11.54 7.77
C ALA A 564 5.27 11.34 8.11
N GLY A 565 4.86 10.24 8.76
CA GLY A 565 3.45 9.95 9.02
C GLY A 565 2.58 9.78 7.77
N LYS A 566 3.11 10.11 6.60
CA LYS A 566 2.40 10.18 5.33
C LYS A 566 2.15 8.80 4.72
N ASN A 567 3.09 7.88 4.89
CA ASN A 567 2.93 6.49 4.43
C ASN A 567 1.96 5.70 5.30
N LEU A 568 1.67 6.17 6.51
CA LEU A 568 0.84 5.51 7.51
C LEU A 568 -0.65 5.77 7.37
N ILE A 569 -1.08 6.48 6.34
CA ILE A 569 -2.49 6.70 6.06
C ILE A 569 -3.06 5.43 5.44
N SER A 570 -3.22 4.41 6.28
CA SER A 570 -3.73 3.11 5.86
C SER A 570 -5.25 3.15 5.69
N VAL A 571 -5.71 2.68 4.54
CA VAL A 571 -7.12 2.37 4.29
C VAL A 571 -7.22 0.99 3.66
N GLY A 572 -7.96 0.10 4.30
CA GLY A 572 -8.18 -1.25 3.83
C GLY A 572 -8.90 -1.30 2.48
N ILE A 573 -8.49 -2.23 1.63
CA ILE A 573 -9.05 -2.37 0.28
C ILE A 573 -10.57 -2.55 0.27
N ILE A 574 -11.14 -3.07 1.34
CA ILE A 574 -12.58 -3.28 1.49
C ILE A 574 -13.35 -1.94 1.47
N TYR A 575 -12.75 -0.87 1.94
CA TYR A 575 -13.33 0.49 1.93
C TYR A 575 -12.91 1.29 0.70
N ARG A 576 -11.74 0.99 0.15
CA ARG A 576 -11.27 1.58 -1.10
C ARG A 576 -12.02 1.04 -2.32
N ALA A 577 -12.62 -0.15 -2.20
CA ALA A 577 -13.42 -0.80 -3.23
C ALA A 577 -14.55 -1.61 -2.58
N LEU A 578 -15.69 -0.98 -2.29
CA LEU A 578 -16.83 -1.66 -1.65
C LEU A 578 -17.30 -2.94 -2.35
N PRO A 579 -17.14 -3.15 -3.68
CA PRO A 579 -17.39 -4.46 -4.30
C PRO A 579 -16.61 -5.62 -3.66
N MET A 580 -15.56 -5.37 -2.90
CA MET A 580 -14.85 -6.40 -2.11
C MET A 580 -15.78 -7.20 -1.18
N PHE A 581 -16.86 -6.61 -0.70
CA PHE A 581 -17.89 -7.33 0.06
C PHE A 581 -18.54 -8.49 -0.72
N ALA A 582 -18.40 -8.52 -2.05
CA ALA A 582 -18.89 -9.63 -2.86
C ALA A 582 -18.21 -10.97 -2.52
N TYR A 583 -16.99 -10.94 -1.98
CA TYR A 583 -16.30 -12.17 -1.53
C TYR A 583 -17.09 -12.93 -0.45
N LEU A 584 -17.84 -12.25 0.39
CA LEU A 584 -18.74 -12.89 1.38
C LEU A 584 -19.82 -13.75 0.74
N PHE A 585 -20.12 -13.49 -0.53
CA PHE A 585 -21.13 -14.21 -1.30
C PHE A 585 -20.54 -15.14 -2.38
N SER A 586 -19.22 -15.40 -2.34
CA SER A 586 -18.52 -16.25 -3.29
C SER A 586 -19.14 -17.64 -3.43
N GLY A 587 -19.56 -18.24 -2.30
CA GLY A 587 -20.26 -19.54 -2.30
C GLY A 587 -21.57 -19.50 -3.09
N LYS A 588 -22.37 -18.42 -2.97
CA LYS A 588 -23.60 -18.22 -3.75
C LYS A 588 -23.31 -18.01 -5.24
N ALA A 589 -22.28 -17.27 -5.58
CA ALA A 589 -21.84 -17.07 -6.94
C ALA A 589 -21.39 -18.40 -7.57
N LEU A 590 -20.64 -19.22 -6.84
CA LEU A 590 -20.16 -20.51 -7.29
C LEU A 590 -21.30 -21.52 -7.54
N GLN A 591 -22.37 -21.46 -6.76
CA GLN A 591 -23.57 -22.29 -6.97
C GLN A 591 -24.24 -22.02 -8.33
N ARG A 592 -24.01 -20.85 -8.94
CA ARG A 592 -24.53 -20.47 -10.27
C ARG A 592 -23.70 -21.03 -11.42
N VAL A 593 -22.51 -21.58 -11.14
CA VAL A 593 -21.67 -22.26 -12.12
C VAL A 593 -21.98 -23.74 -12.11
N GLU A 594 -22.08 -24.39 -13.29
CA GLU A 594 -22.24 -25.82 -13.41
C GLU A 594 -21.18 -26.58 -12.61
N LYS A 595 -21.57 -27.63 -11.87
CA LYS A 595 -20.67 -28.37 -10.97
C LYS A 595 -19.36 -28.79 -11.65
N LYS A 596 -19.44 -29.28 -12.88
CA LYS A 596 -18.27 -29.75 -13.66
C LYS A 596 -17.31 -28.61 -14.04
N LYS A 597 -17.78 -27.36 -14.07
CA LYS A 597 -17.00 -26.17 -14.47
C LYS A 597 -16.54 -25.34 -13.29
N ARG A 598 -16.81 -25.69 -12.03
CA ARG A 598 -16.52 -24.90 -10.84
C ARG A 598 -15.04 -24.84 -10.49
N VAL A 599 -14.30 -25.89 -10.79
CA VAL A 599 -12.87 -26.01 -10.41
C VAL A 599 -12.05 -24.87 -11.02
N PHE A 600 -12.25 -24.57 -12.29
CA PHE A 600 -11.48 -23.54 -12.98
C PHE A 600 -11.66 -22.13 -12.38
N PRO A 601 -12.88 -21.58 -12.21
CA PRO A 601 -13.04 -20.28 -11.56
C PRO A 601 -12.60 -20.25 -10.09
N ILE A 602 -12.73 -21.37 -9.34
CA ILE A 602 -12.19 -21.45 -7.98
C ILE A 602 -10.68 -21.30 -8.00
N LEU A 603 -9.99 -22.06 -8.85
CA LEU A 603 -8.54 -21.99 -8.96
C LEU A 603 -8.11 -20.62 -9.48
N LEU A 604 -8.76 -20.10 -10.52
CA LEU A 604 -8.40 -18.82 -11.11
C LEU A 604 -8.56 -17.68 -10.08
N ILE A 605 -9.74 -17.51 -9.48
CA ILE A 605 -10.00 -16.44 -8.51
C ILE A 605 -9.27 -16.71 -7.19
N GLY A 606 -9.28 -17.95 -6.71
CA GLY A 606 -8.61 -18.34 -5.47
C GLY A 606 -7.11 -18.09 -5.52
N VAL A 607 -6.44 -18.49 -6.61
CA VAL A 607 -4.99 -18.26 -6.75
C VAL A 607 -4.70 -16.80 -7.03
N THR A 608 -5.28 -16.22 -8.09
CA THR A 608 -4.85 -14.88 -8.55
C THR A 608 -5.43 -13.72 -7.77
N CYS A 609 -6.64 -13.85 -7.22
CA CYS A 609 -7.33 -12.74 -6.57
C CYS A 609 -7.38 -12.84 -5.03
N ILE A 610 -6.91 -13.97 -4.46
CA ILE A 610 -6.87 -14.17 -3.02
C ILE A 610 -5.46 -14.58 -2.57
N LEU A 611 -4.96 -15.76 -2.97
CA LEU A 611 -3.70 -16.28 -2.45
C LEU A 611 -2.49 -15.43 -2.82
N MET A 612 -2.39 -14.98 -4.08
CA MET A 612 -1.29 -14.11 -4.49
C MET A 612 -1.27 -12.78 -3.75
N PRO A 613 -2.38 -12.01 -3.66
CA PRO A 613 -2.44 -10.81 -2.84
C PRO A 613 -2.04 -11.05 -1.38
N LEU A 614 -2.56 -12.11 -0.76
CA LEU A 614 -2.21 -12.45 0.62
C LEU A 614 -0.73 -12.82 0.77
N ALA A 615 -0.13 -13.52 -0.20
CA ALA A 615 1.29 -13.84 -0.20
C ALA A 615 2.16 -12.57 -0.33
N ILE A 616 1.74 -11.60 -1.16
CA ILE A 616 2.44 -10.31 -1.28
C ILE A 616 2.35 -9.52 0.02
N ILE A 617 1.16 -9.45 0.64
CA ILE A 617 1.00 -8.79 1.95
C ILE A 617 1.83 -9.51 3.02
N PHE A 618 1.85 -10.85 3.02
CA PHE A 618 2.68 -11.64 3.92
C PHE A 618 4.18 -11.32 3.75
N SER A 619 4.66 -11.18 2.51
CA SER A 619 6.07 -10.89 2.25
C SER A 619 6.53 -9.52 2.76
N SER A 620 5.61 -8.61 3.04
CA SER A 620 5.88 -7.28 3.61
C SER A 620 5.85 -7.25 5.15
N TRP A 621 5.91 -8.41 5.82
CA TRP A 621 5.82 -8.49 7.30
C TRP A 621 6.86 -7.62 8.00
N GLU A 622 8.06 -7.55 7.45
CA GLU A 622 9.20 -6.81 7.97
C GLU A 622 9.12 -5.31 7.62
N SER A 623 8.78 -5.00 6.36
CA SER A 623 8.68 -3.62 5.86
C SER A 623 7.40 -2.90 6.33
N GLY A 624 6.42 -3.63 6.84
CA GLY A 624 5.15 -3.07 7.30
C GLY A 624 4.24 -2.58 6.17
N TYR A 625 3.33 -1.66 6.50
CA TYR A 625 2.39 -1.07 5.56
C TYR A 625 3.03 0.11 4.82
N ALA A 626 2.95 0.10 3.52
CA ALA A 626 3.20 1.29 2.69
C ALA A 626 2.08 1.46 1.66
N VAL A 627 1.53 2.67 1.54
CA VAL A 627 0.40 2.97 0.63
C VAL A 627 0.71 2.54 -0.80
N ARG A 628 1.93 2.77 -1.27
CA ARG A 628 2.41 2.42 -2.61
C ARG A 628 2.36 0.93 -2.92
N TYR A 629 2.53 0.03 -1.93
CA TYR A 629 2.53 -1.42 -2.16
C TYR A 629 1.14 -1.96 -2.57
N ASN A 630 0.07 -1.19 -2.40
CA ASN A 630 -1.24 -1.56 -2.92
C ASN A 630 -1.25 -1.82 -4.42
N ALA A 631 -0.35 -1.20 -5.20
CA ALA A 631 -0.25 -1.41 -6.64
C ALA A 631 0.15 -2.84 -7.01
N ASP A 632 0.84 -3.55 -6.12
CA ASP A 632 1.32 -4.90 -6.38
C ASP A 632 0.17 -5.95 -6.38
N PHE A 633 -0.97 -5.70 -5.71
CA PHE A 633 -2.00 -6.72 -5.51
C PHE A 633 -3.47 -6.22 -5.52
N SER A 634 -3.75 -4.94 -5.21
CA SER A 634 -5.13 -4.45 -5.02
C SER A 634 -6.03 -4.70 -6.22
N TRP A 635 -5.52 -4.44 -7.42
CA TRP A 635 -6.27 -4.57 -8.65
C TRP A 635 -6.79 -5.98 -8.92
N GLN A 636 -6.05 -7.02 -8.51
CA GLN A 636 -6.46 -8.42 -8.64
C GLN A 636 -7.63 -8.73 -7.71
N MET A 637 -7.54 -8.31 -6.45
CA MET A 637 -8.60 -8.50 -5.49
C MET A 637 -9.90 -7.84 -5.96
N VAL A 638 -9.81 -6.62 -6.50
CA VAL A 638 -10.97 -5.89 -7.02
C VAL A 638 -11.55 -6.56 -8.26
N ILE A 639 -10.73 -7.04 -9.19
CA ILE A 639 -11.24 -7.82 -10.35
C ILE A 639 -11.99 -9.08 -9.88
N GLY A 640 -11.44 -9.82 -8.92
CA GLY A 640 -12.10 -11.00 -8.35
C GLY A 640 -13.45 -10.64 -7.72
N ALA A 641 -13.50 -9.59 -6.93
CA ALA A 641 -14.73 -9.08 -6.32
C ALA A 641 -15.78 -8.69 -7.37
N LEU A 642 -15.37 -7.96 -8.42
CA LEU A 642 -16.26 -7.55 -9.52
C LEU A 642 -16.79 -8.79 -10.30
N VAL A 643 -15.95 -9.78 -10.57
CA VAL A 643 -16.38 -11.01 -11.23
C VAL A 643 -17.44 -11.75 -10.40
N ILE A 644 -17.25 -11.85 -9.08
CA ILE A 644 -18.22 -12.44 -8.17
C ILE A 644 -19.51 -11.62 -8.17
N ALA A 645 -19.43 -10.31 -8.01
CA ALA A 645 -20.57 -9.39 -7.98
C ALA A 645 -21.38 -9.45 -9.29
N PHE A 646 -20.71 -9.46 -10.45
CA PHE A 646 -21.36 -9.56 -11.76
C PHE A 646 -22.00 -10.92 -11.99
N THR A 647 -21.39 -11.98 -11.47
CA THR A 647 -22.00 -13.33 -11.50
C THR A 647 -23.30 -13.38 -10.70
N LEU A 648 -23.31 -12.76 -9.53
CA LEU A 648 -24.51 -12.63 -8.72
C LEU A 648 -25.56 -11.73 -9.37
N TYR A 649 -25.15 -10.60 -9.95
CA TYR A 649 -26.03 -9.70 -10.70
C TYR A 649 -26.79 -10.43 -11.82
N LYS A 650 -26.08 -11.23 -12.63
CA LYS A 650 -26.71 -12.04 -13.71
C LYS A 650 -27.76 -13.02 -13.19
N SER A 651 -27.67 -13.45 -11.97
CA SER A 651 -28.63 -14.40 -11.38
C SER A 651 -29.92 -13.73 -10.87
N ILE A 652 -29.98 -12.42 -10.82
CA ILE A 652 -31.14 -11.67 -10.32
C ILE A 652 -32.24 -11.67 -11.39
N LYS A 653 -33.42 -12.20 -11.03
CA LYS A 653 -34.58 -12.25 -11.94
C LYS A 653 -35.47 -11.00 -11.81
N SER A 654 -35.55 -10.39 -10.63
CA SER A 654 -36.41 -9.23 -10.35
C SER A 654 -35.77 -7.94 -10.87
N GLU A 655 -36.47 -7.22 -11.73
CA GLU A 655 -36.03 -5.92 -12.25
C GLU A 655 -35.87 -4.87 -11.12
N SER A 656 -36.71 -4.89 -10.10
CA SER A 656 -36.57 -4.00 -8.93
C SER A 656 -35.28 -4.33 -8.14
N ALA A 657 -34.94 -5.61 -8.04
CA ALA A 657 -33.70 -6.01 -7.38
C ALA A 657 -32.45 -5.63 -8.20
N LYS A 658 -32.51 -5.72 -9.54
CA LYS A 658 -31.43 -5.22 -10.41
C LYS A 658 -31.24 -3.73 -10.24
N LYS A 659 -32.35 -2.94 -10.22
CA LYS A 659 -32.28 -1.49 -9.97
C LYS A 659 -31.61 -1.15 -8.66
N LEU A 660 -31.92 -1.92 -7.59
CA LEU A 660 -31.27 -1.75 -6.30
C LEU A 660 -29.77 -2.04 -6.37
N VAL A 661 -29.37 -3.11 -7.03
CA VAL A 661 -27.95 -3.46 -7.16
C VAL A 661 -27.21 -2.45 -8.04
N ASP A 662 -27.80 -1.93 -9.11
CA ASP A 662 -27.20 -0.85 -9.91
C ASP A 662 -27.00 0.42 -9.08
N LEU A 663 -27.96 0.76 -8.21
CA LEU A 663 -27.82 1.86 -7.27
C LEU A 663 -26.66 1.60 -6.28
N ILE A 664 -26.60 0.40 -5.71
CA ILE A 664 -25.50 0.01 -4.82
C ILE A 664 -24.15 0.12 -5.53
N PHE A 665 -24.04 -0.32 -6.79
CA PHE A 665 -22.81 -0.16 -7.57
C PHE A 665 -22.45 1.32 -7.78
N THR A 666 -23.41 2.17 -8.10
CA THR A 666 -23.18 3.61 -8.30
C THR A 666 -22.70 4.27 -7.01
N VAL A 667 -23.41 4.01 -5.91
CA VAL A 667 -23.05 4.47 -4.55
C VAL A 667 -21.65 4.01 -4.17
N SER A 668 -21.38 2.73 -4.37
CA SER A 668 -20.08 2.10 -4.12
C SER A 668 -18.95 2.76 -4.91
N THR A 669 -19.21 3.11 -6.17
CA THR A 669 -18.21 3.80 -7.01
C THR A 669 -17.95 5.22 -6.54
N VAL A 670 -18.98 5.98 -6.16
CA VAL A 670 -18.83 7.33 -5.60
C VAL A 670 -18.04 7.28 -4.28
N ALA A 671 -18.38 6.34 -3.39
CA ALA A 671 -17.65 6.14 -2.14
C ALA A 671 -16.19 5.74 -2.39
N CYS A 672 -15.95 4.86 -3.37
CA CYS A 672 -14.62 4.47 -3.80
C CYS A 672 -13.79 5.68 -4.27
N ILE A 673 -14.34 6.52 -5.15
CA ILE A 673 -13.68 7.74 -5.61
C ILE A 673 -13.34 8.62 -4.41
N TYR A 674 -14.32 8.88 -3.54
CA TYR A 674 -14.14 9.75 -2.38
C TYR A 674 -13.03 9.26 -1.45
N VAL A 675 -13.06 7.99 -1.05
CA VAL A 675 -12.07 7.41 -0.13
C VAL A 675 -10.66 7.39 -0.74
N ASN A 676 -10.53 6.97 -2.00
CA ASN A 676 -9.22 6.92 -2.66
C ASN A 676 -8.66 8.34 -2.89
N MET A 677 -9.52 9.31 -3.23
CA MET A 677 -9.10 10.71 -3.36
C MET A 677 -8.68 11.31 -2.02
N ALA A 678 -9.44 11.08 -0.96
CA ALA A 678 -9.08 11.55 0.39
C ALA A 678 -7.74 10.95 0.85
N GLN A 679 -7.54 9.65 0.62
CA GLN A 679 -6.27 8.98 0.93
C GLN A 679 -5.12 9.58 0.11
N LEU A 680 -5.33 9.85 -1.18
CA LEU A 680 -4.33 10.42 -2.06
C LEU A 680 -3.96 11.86 -1.65
N ILE A 681 -4.96 12.70 -1.34
CA ILE A 681 -4.75 14.07 -0.85
C ILE A 681 -3.93 14.06 0.44
N SER A 682 -4.31 13.21 1.40
CA SER A 682 -3.59 13.08 2.66
C SER A 682 -2.16 12.55 2.47
N PHE A 683 -1.98 11.60 1.55
CA PHE A 683 -0.66 11.06 1.22
C PHE A 683 0.26 12.10 0.57
N THR A 684 -0.26 12.91 -0.32
CA THR A 684 0.55 13.93 -1.04
C THR A 684 0.81 15.17 -0.21
N GLY A 685 0.11 15.38 0.90
CA GLY A 685 0.20 16.62 1.68
C GLY A 685 -0.13 17.85 0.84
N VAL A 686 -0.94 17.70 -0.21
CA VAL A 686 -1.47 18.81 -1.02
C VAL A 686 -2.48 19.56 -0.15
N GLU A 687 -1.99 20.19 0.90
CA GLU A 687 -2.82 21.05 1.72
C GLU A 687 -3.16 22.32 0.94
N GLY A 688 -4.42 22.53 0.77
CA GLY A 688 -5.00 23.86 0.67
C GLY A 688 -4.99 24.55 -0.68
N ALA A 689 -4.05 24.40 -1.57
CA ALA A 689 -4.00 25.27 -2.74
C ALA A 689 -5.09 25.01 -3.79
N PHE A 690 -5.40 23.75 -4.07
CA PHE A 690 -6.42 23.43 -5.10
C PHE A 690 -7.84 23.34 -4.52
N TRP A 691 -8.03 22.64 -3.42
CA TRP A 691 -9.36 22.38 -2.86
C TRP A 691 -9.90 23.54 -2.03
N MET A 692 -9.05 24.30 -1.31
CA MET A 692 -9.50 25.53 -0.64
C MET A 692 -9.88 26.63 -1.63
N ASN A 693 -9.24 26.69 -2.79
CA ASN A 693 -9.61 27.66 -3.84
C ASN A 693 -10.88 27.25 -4.61
N LEU A 694 -11.29 25.99 -4.58
CA LEU A 694 -12.55 25.53 -5.16
C LEU A 694 -13.76 25.78 -4.24
N TRP A 695 -13.53 26.00 -2.95
CA TRP A 695 -14.55 26.25 -1.93
C TRP A 695 -14.50 27.68 -1.36
N ARG A 696 -13.57 28.50 -1.82
CA ARG A 696 -13.59 29.96 -1.68
C ARG A 696 -14.19 30.60 -2.92
#